data_b790ecacbc2644be6b1ea414bd312e33
#
_entry.id   b790ecacbc2644be6b1ea414bd312e33
#
_cell.length_a   1.000
_cell.length_b   1.000
_cell.length_c   1.000
_cell.angle_alpha   90.00
_cell.angle_beta   90.00
_cell.angle_gamma   90.00
#
_symmetry.space_group_name_H-M   'P 1'
#
loop_
_entity.id
_entity.type
_entity.pdbx_description
1 polymer ?
#
loop_
_entity_poly.entity_id
_entity_poly.type
_entity_poly.pdbx_seq_one_letter_code
_entity_poly.pdbx_strand_id
1 'polypeptide(L)'
;MKISYNWLKNYVDFNLTPNDLGEVLTGVGLEVEDIVPFETIQGGLEGVLIGEVKECAKHPDADKLSVTKVDVGSGELLQIVCGAPNVAAGQKVVVALVGSTLYPSVGEKLAIKKAKIRGVESFGMICAEDEIGLSESHAGIMVLDASAIVGTKAADFFKVEKDYVLEIGLTPNRGDANSHIGVARDLATALNVAYKAKVNFTKPAVQSSIFNLQSSIIKVEVQDNEACPRYSAISISNVTVADSPDWLKNKLKAIGVRSVNNVVDITNFVLHEYGQPLHAFDADKIGTEKVVVKKLAQGTVFKTLDEKEVKLCKDDLMICNGDEPMCIAGVFGGLNSGVTAATKNIFLESAYFSSTSIRKTATRLNLRTDAAMHFEKGTDPNITVDALKRAALLITEICGGEVSSEIIDLYPNKIEGWRLSVSFDRMIRLAGFFIPNDTVSKILEHLEIKIEKENGDEWDLLIPAFKTDVKREADVVEEILRIYGYNSFTLPKHLKSSLPVYDKIDVQKTENTIAELLSGAGFIEVWTNSVTQSKFEEEETLRLQQVKLLNSQTTELDALRTSMLYSLLEVVAYNQNRRAIDLRLFEFGKTYHRLAEKKFSEKRKLVLLLCGKSSSDNWLTKGTAFDFYHLKSFVTNVLNSLGHYTFEKEVSELHPYNFNLIFKTEEIEVARIGSIAKSTLKKFDIKNDVFYAEINWDYLLEKSQFAKTSFVELPKFPSVSRDLAMVLNEEINFDSIEKIAITESKKLLQEISLFDLYKGDKIEKGKKSYAVNFVFQHPEKTLTDIEIEKIMNRLMSKYESDLGAVIRKN
;
A
#
# COMPACT_ATOMS: atom_id res chain seq x y z
N MET A 1 10.72 -10.91 -6.24
CA MET A 1 12.12 -11.37 -6.40
C MET A 1 12.11 -12.67 -7.22
N LYS A 2 13.10 -12.87 -8.13
CA LYS A 2 13.19 -14.09 -8.96
C LYS A 2 14.35 -14.95 -8.49
N ILE A 3 14.10 -16.24 -8.27
CA ILE A 3 15.08 -17.24 -7.83
C ILE A 3 15.09 -18.40 -8.81
N SER A 4 16.30 -18.71 -9.35
CA SER A 4 16.51 -19.87 -10.20
C SER A 4 16.64 -21.14 -9.36
N TYR A 5 15.87 -22.18 -9.73
CA TYR A 5 15.90 -23.48 -9.08
C TYR A 5 17.28 -24.16 -9.22
N ASN A 6 17.88 -24.12 -10.41
CA ASN A 6 19.20 -24.70 -10.65
C ASN A 6 20.31 -23.92 -9.95
N TRP A 7 20.18 -22.58 -9.87
CA TRP A 7 21.16 -21.77 -9.15
C TRP A 7 21.10 -22.02 -7.64
N LEU A 8 19.86 -22.19 -7.08
CA LEU A 8 19.67 -22.49 -5.67
C LEU A 8 20.33 -23.81 -5.25
N LYS A 9 20.36 -24.83 -6.13
CA LYS A 9 21.05 -26.11 -5.93
C LYS A 9 22.58 -25.98 -5.73
N ASN A 10 23.17 -24.87 -6.11
CA ASN A 10 24.60 -24.67 -5.85
C ASN A 10 24.91 -24.47 -4.35
N TYR A 11 23.90 -24.13 -3.54
CA TYR A 11 24.05 -23.79 -2.12
C TYR A 11 23.42 -24.82 -1.19
N VAL A 12 22.38 -25.53 -1.63
CA VAL A 12 21.68 -26.56 -0.85
C VAL A 12 21.45 -27.77 -1.75
N ASP A 13 21.90 -28.93 -1.26
CA ASP A 13 21.62 -30.21 -1.95
C ASP A 13 20.24 -30.73 -1.56
N PHE A 14 19.27 -30.58 -2.44
CA PHE A 14 17.90 -31.01 -2.25
C PHE A 14 17.35 -31.76 -3.48
N ASN A 15 16.39 -32.65 -3.23
CA ASN A 15 15.71 -33.41 -4.29
C ASN A 15 14.18 -33.16 -4.20
N LEU A 16 13.77 -31.90 -4.31
CA LEU A 16 12.38 -31.51 -4.37
C LEU A 16 12.00 -31.16 -5.82
N THR A 17 10.76 -31.39 -6.20
CA THR A 17 10.25 -30.82 -7.46
C THR A 17 10.11 -29.29 -7.30
N PRO A 18 10.04 -28.53 -8.40
CA PRO A 18 9.81 -27.07 -8.29
C PRO A 18 8.55 -26.70 -7.50
N ASN A 19 7.47 -27.48 -7.62
CA ASN A 19 6.23 -27.26 -6.88
C ASN A 19 6.41 -27.55 -5.38
N ASP A 20 7.01 -28.70 -5.01
CA ASP A 20 7.28 -29.01 -3.60
C ASP A 20 8.20 -27.97 -2.95
N LEU A 21 9.21 -27.49 -3.72
CA LEU A 21 10.08 -26.40 -3.27
C LEU A 21 9.28 -25.11 -3.00
N GLY A 22 8.34 -24.77 -3.90
CA GLY A 22 7.44 -23.62 -3.74
C GLY A 22 6.59 -23.71 -2.49
N GLU A 23 6.05 -24.89 -2.18
CA GLU A 23 5.29 -25.14 -0.94
C GLU A 23 6.16 -24.98 0.31
N VAL A 24 7.38 -25.53 0.31
CA VAL A 24 8.32 -25.40 1.45
C VAL A 24 8.68 -23.93 1.68
N LEU A 25 9.02 -23.19 0.62
CA LEU A 25 9.40 -21.78 0.73
C LEU A 25 8.22 -20.92 1.22
N THR A 26 7.03 -21.12 0.67
CA THR A 26 5.81 -20.44 1.11
C THR A 26 5.53 -20.75 2.58
N GLY A 27 5.70 -22.01 2.99
CA GLY A 27 5.50 -22.45 4.37
C GLY A 27 6.41 -21.77 5.39
N VAL A 28 7.59 -21.29 4.99
CA VAL A 28 8.53 -20.54 5.85
C VAL A 28 8.48 -19.02 5.65
N GLY A 29 7.43 -18.51 4.99
CA GLY A 29 7.19 -17.09 4.83
C GLY A 29 7.93 -16.45 3.63
N LEU A 30 8.32 -17.27 2.64
CA LEU A 30 8.82 -16.83 1.34
C LEU A 30 7.76 -17.20 0.28
N GLU A 31 6.69 -16.41 0.20
CA GLU A 31 5.54 -16.70 -0.64
C GLU A 31 5.93 -16.81 -2.12
N VAL A 32 5.81 -18.03 -2.68
CA VAL A 32 6.02 -18.27 -4.11
C VAL A 32 4.73 -17.98 -4.85
N GLU A 33 4.71 -16.88 -5.58
CA GLU A 33 3.56 -16.38 -6.35
C GLU A 33 3.39 -17.11 -7.67
N ASP A 34 4.52 -17.49 -8.33
CA ASP A 34 4.52 -18.22 -9.60
C ASP A 34 5.79 -19.08 -9.75
N ILE A 35 5.70 -20.12 -10.56
CA ILE A 35 6.81 -20.98 -10.94
C ILE A 35 6.84 -21.09 -12.47
N VAL A 36 7.74 -20.34 -13.07
CA VAL A 36 7.82 -20.21 -14.53
C VAL A 36 8.92 -21.13 -15.07
N PRO A 37 8.63 -22.04 -16.02
CA PRO A 37 9.67 -22.78 -16.72
C PRO A 37 10.53 -21.82 -17.54
N PHE A 38 11.82 -21.99 -17.48
CA PHE A 38 12.81 -21.22 -18.23
C PHE A 38 13.66 -22.15 -19.11
N GLU A 39 13.91 -21.74 -20.32
CA GLU A 39 14.81 -22.40 -21.25
C GLU A 39 15.74 -21.34 -21.84
N THR A 40 17.04 -21.65 -21.94
CA THR A 40 18.04 -20.70 -22.47
C THR A 40 17.72 -20.29 -23.89
N ILE A 41 17.15 -21.21 -24.66
CA ILE A 41 16.54 -20.98 -25.97
C ILE A 41 15.08 -21.43 -25.87
N GLN A 42 14.15 -20.53 -26.13
CA GLN A 42 12.72 -20.76 -25.96
C GLN A 42 12.23 -21.92 -26.84
N GLY A 43 11.46 -22.85 -26.28
CA GLY A 43 11.00 -24.08 -26.97
C GLY A 43 12.00 -25.20 -26.97
N GLY A 44 13.16 -25.03 -26.31
CA GLY A 44 14.17 -26.08 -26.07
C GLY A 44 14.74 -26.71 -27.34
N LEU A 45 14.53 -26.12 -28.52
CA LEU A 45 14.90 -26.67 -29.85
C LEU A 45 14.38 -28.09 -30.05
N GLU A 46 13.18 -28.40 -29.56
CA GLU A 46 12.58 -29.73 -29.74
C GLU A 46 12.28 -30.02 -31.21
N GLY A 47 12.76 -31.19 -31.72
CA GLY A 47 12.62 -31.56 -33.12
C GLY A 47 13.57 -30.85 -34.08
N VAL A 48 14.61 -30.18 -33.54
CA VAL A 48 15.66 -29.54 -34.33
C VAL A 48 16.94 -30.38 -34.23
N LEU A 49 17.55 -30.69 -35.39
CA LEU A 49 18.74 -31.54 -35.52
C LEU A 49 19.85 -30.82 -36.26
N ILE A 50 21.09 -31.28 -36.07
CA ILE A 50 22.21 -30.90 -36.92
C ILE A 50 22.18 -31.75 -38.17
N GLY A 51 22.16 -31.12 -39.34
CA GLY A 51 22.16 -31.80 -40.64
C GLY A 51 23.35 -31.43 -41.52
N GLU A 52 23.55 -32.16 -42.60
CA GLU A 52 24.52 -31.84 -43.65
C GLU A 52 23.81 -31.77 -45.01
N VAL A 53 24.01 -30.65 -45.69
CA VAL A 53 23.50 -30.47 -47.03
C VAL A 53 24.31 -31.33 -48.02
N LYS A 54 23.77 -32.50 -48.45
CA LYS A 54 24.44 -33.39 -49.38
C LYS A 54 24.35 -32.93 -50.82
N GLU A 55 23.17 -32.39 -51.21
CA GLU A 55 22.92 -31.83 -52.54
C GLU A 55 22.24 -30.49 -52.45
N CYS A 56 22.64 -29.57 -53.34
CA CYS A 56 22.00 -28.24 -53.44
C CYS A 56 21.85 -27.88 -54.91
N ALA A 57 20.64 -27.74 -55.39
CA ALA A 57 20.30 -27.39 -56.79
C ALA A 57 19.37 -26.20 -56.85
N LYS A 58 19.38 -25.38 -57.89
CA LYS A 58 18.42 -24.30 -58.08
C LYS A 58 16.99 -24.85 -58.25
N HIS A 59 16.05 -24.10 -57.68
CA HIS A 59 14.63 -24.45 -57.81
C HIS A 59 14.17 -24.28 -59.26
N PRO A 60 13.40 -25.27 -59.81
CA PRO A 60 13.00 -25.22 -61.23
C PRO A 60 12.17 -23.99 -61.62
N ASP A 61 11.33 -23.48 -60.72
CA ASP A 61 10.37 -22.39 -60.94
C ASP A 61 10.62 -21.13 -60.10
N ALA A 62 11.84 -20.96 -59.50
CA ALA A 62 12.13 -19.82 -58.66
C ALA A 62 13.63 -19.51 -58.52
N ASP A 63 14.10 -18.42 -59.13
CA ASP A 63 15.52 -18.01 -59.15
C ASP A 63 16.17 -17.77 -57.78
N LYS A 64 15.37 -17.40 -56.78
CA LYS A 64 15.82 -17.12 -55.42
C LYS A 64 15.73 -18.29 -54.45
N LEU A 65 15.29 -19.47 -54.92
CA LEU A 65 15.13 -20.64 -54.07
C LEU A 65 16.11 -21.77 -54.48
N SER A 66 16.54 -22.53 -53.50
CA SER A 66 17.33 -23.75 -53.70
C SER A 66 16.57 -24.95 -53.17
N VAL A 67 16.65 -26.09 -53.89
CA VAL A 67 16.18 -27.38 -53.45
C VAL A 67 17.37 -28.15 -52.92
N THR A 68 17.33 -28.49 -51.64
CA THR A 68 18.43 -29.20 -50.98
C THR A 68 18.00 -30.61 -50.58
N LYS A 69 18.96 -31.52 -50.51
CA LYS A 69 18.82 -32.83 -49.85
C LYS A 69 19.74 -32.85 -48.65
N VAL A 70 19.15 -32.95 -47.47
CA VAL A 70 19.84 -32.80 -46.18
C VAL A 70 19.82 -34.16 -45.45
N ASP A 71 21.01 -34.58 -45.06
CA ASP A 71 21.18 -35.71 -44.15
C ASP A 71 21.06 -35.20 -42.71
N VAL A 72 20.09 -35.74 -41.96
CA VAL A 72 19.87 -35.47 -40.54
C VAL A 72 20.16 -36.67 -39.63
N GLY A 73 20.87 -37.66 -40.15
CA GLY A 73 21.25 -38.89 -39.43
C GLY A 73 20.13 -39.91 -39.34
N SER A 74 19.02 -39.74 -40.07
CA SER A 74 17.88 -40.70 -40.08
C SER A 74 18.03 -41.86 -41.07
N GLY A 75 19.08 -41.85 -41.91
CA GLY A 75 19.31 -42.78 -43.01
C GLY A 75 18.63 -42.41 -44.32
N GLU A 76 17.70 -41.49 -44.34
CA GLU A 76 17.05 -40.94 -45.52
C GLU A 76 17.36 -39.44 -45.65
N LEU A 77 17.58 -38.98 -46.89
CA LEU A 77 17.83 -37.57 -47.17
C LEU A 77 16.50 -36.79 -47.21
N LEU A 78 16.41 -35.78 -46.41
CA LEU A 78 15.24 -34.87 -46.38
C LEU A 78 15.33 -33.83 -47.48
N GLN A 79 14.30 -33.74 -48.34
CA GLN A 79 14.18 -32.65 -49.30
C GLN A 79 13.67 -31.40 -48.60
N ILE A 80 14.45 -30.30 -48.66
CA ILE A 80 14.09 -29.02 -48.06
C ILE A 80 14.30 -27.95 -49.12
N VAL A 81 13.30 -27.04 -49.26
CA VAL A 81 13.39 -25.84 -50.08
C VAL A 81 13.87 -24.69 -49.20
N CYS A 82 15.01 -24.12 -49.58
CA CYS A 82 15.65 -23.03 -48.82
C CYS A 82 15.70 -21.75 -49.68
N GLY A 83 15.35 -20.60 -49.03
CA GLY A 83 15.38 -19.25 -49.64
C GLY A 83 16.66 -18.47 -49.34
N ALA A 84 17.52 -19.00 -48.50
CA ALA A 84 18.73 -18.29 -48.08
C ALA A 84 19.81 -18.32 -49.19
N PRO A 85 20.48 -17.19 -49.43
CA PRO A 85 21.47 -17.11 -50.51
C PRO A 85 22.79 -17.82 -50.20
N ASN A 86 23.05 -18.13 -48.94
CA ASN A 86 24.30 -18.73 -48.45
C ASN A 86 24.24 -20.26 -48.34
N VAL A 87 23.16 -20.93 -48.76
CA VAL A 87 23.05 -22.41 -48.74
C VAL A 87 23.88 -23.05 -49.84
N ALA A 88 24.71 -24.05 -49.49
CA ALA A 88 25.56 -24.80 -50.40
C ALA A 88 25.73 -26.27 -49.96
N ALA A 89 26.06 -27.14 -50.92
CA ALA A 89 26.40 -28.56 -50.63
C ALA A 89 27.66 -28.63 -49.74
N GLY A 90 27.70 -29.62 -48.84
CA GLY A 90 28.79 -29.85 -47.87
C GLY A 90 28.70 -29.07 -46.56
N GLN A 91 27.76 -28.17 -46.46
CA GLN A 91 27.60 -27.37 -45.22
C GLN A 91 26.89 -28.19 -44.14
N LYS A 92 27.38 -27.99 -42.88
CA LYS A 92 26.66 -28.40 -41.66
C LYS A 92 25.68 -27.30 -41.29
N VAL A 93 24.44 -27.65 -41.04
CA VAL A 93 23.33 -26.70 -40.84
C VAL A 93 22.39 -27.12 -39.73
N VAL A 94 21.61 -26.20 -39.23
CA VAL A 94 20.54 -26.47 -38.25
C VAL A 94 19.24 -26.73 -39.01
N VAL A 95 18.60 -27.86 -38.73
CA VAL A 95 17.40 -28.33 -39.43
C VAL A 95 16.23 -28.55 -38.50
N ALA A 96 15.14 -27.81 -38.68
CA ALA A 96 13.90 -28.04 -38.00
C ALA A 96 13.02 -29.05 -38.78
N LEU A 97 12.67 -30.13 -38.09
CA LEU A 97 11.84 -31.21 -38.67
C LEU A 97 10.36 -30.82 -38.71
N VAL A 98 9.59 -31.48 -39.56
CA VAL A 98 8.13 -31.34 -39.58
C VAL A 98 7.56 -31.75 -38.21
N GLY A 99 6.73 -30.88 -37.61
CA GLY A 99 6.16 -31.07 -36.28
C GLY A 99 6.86 -30.25 -35.18
N SER A 100 8.07 -29.69 -35.43
CA SER A 100 8.74 -28.80 -34.52
C SER A 100 8.09 -27.40 -34.50
N THR A 101 8.26 -26.68 -33.39
CA THR A 101 7.86 -25.27 -33.25
C THR A 101 9.09 -24.45 -32.89
N LEU A 102 9.38 -23.44 -33.72
CA LEU A 102 10.47 -22.50 -33.47
C LEU A 102 9.92 -21.24 -32.82
N TYR A 103 10.76 -20.60 -32.04
CA TYR A 103 10.48 -19.33 -31.36
C TYR A 103 11.55 -18.29 -31.79
N PRO A 104 11.30 -17.58 -32.90
CA PRO A 104 12.26 -16.58 -33.39
C PRO A 104 12.53 -15.47 -32.38
N SER A 105 13.73 -14.90 -32.44
CA SER A 105 14.11 -13.72 -31.63
C SER A 105 13.18 -12.53 -31.89
N VAL A 106 12.64 -12.41 -33.10
CA VAL A 106 11.69 -11.37 -33.51
C VAL A 106 10.56 -12.04 -34.31
N GLY A 107 9.31 -11.78 -33.90
CA GLY A 107 8.13 -12.29 -34.58
C GLY A 107 7.33 -13.33 -33.78
N GLU A 108 6.38 -13.97 -34.44
CA GLU A 108 5.52 -14.99 -33.84
C GLU A 108 6.15 -16.38 -33.94
N LYS A 109 5.72 -17.30 -33.05
CA LYS A 109 6.13 -18.72 -33.09
C LYS A 109 5.84 -19.35 -34.48
N LEU A 110 6.78 -20.11 -35.01
CA LEU A 110 6.72 -20.75 -36.31
C LEU A 110 6.57 -22.26 -36.17
N ALA A 111 5.41 -22.80 -36.52
CA ALA A 111 5.18 -24.23 -36.55
C ALA A 111 5.62 -24.83 -37.92
N ILE A 112 6.58 -25.76 -37.93
CA ILE A 112 7.12 -26.38 -39.12
C ILE A 112 6.18 -27.47 -39.59
N LYS A 113 5.64 -27.29 -40.81
CA LYS A 113 4.72 -28.23 -41.44
C LYS A 113 5.29 -28.70 -42.78
N LYS A 114 4.90 -29.90 -43.23
CA LYS A 114 5.14 -30.28 -44.64
C LYS A 114 4.51 -29.20 -45.54
N ALA A 115 5.31 -28.60 -46.39
CA ALA A 115 4.89 -27.53 -47.28
C ALA A 115 5.20 -27.85 -48.73
N LYS A 116 4.40 -27.36 -49.69
CA LYS A 116 4.66 -27.41 -51.11
C LYS A 116 4.98 -25.96 -51.56
N ILE A 117 6.26 -25.70 -51.84
CA ILE A 117 6.76 -24.37 -52.21
C ILE A 117 6.96 -24.35 -53.75
N ARG A 118 6.15 -23.55 -54.44
CA ARG A 118 6.15 -23.47 -55.92
C ARG A 118 6.25 -24.83 -56.63
N GLY A 119 5.45 -25.79 -56.14
CA GLY A 119 5.39 -27.11 -56.80
C GLY A 119 6.32 -28.17 -56.15
N VAL A 120 7.36 -27.78 -55.45
CA VAL A 120 8.32 -28.71 -54.80
C VAL A 120 7.97 -28.93 -53.33
N GLU A 121 7.95 -30.17 -52.87
CA GLU A 121 7.70 -30.51 -51.46
C GLU A 121 8.92 -30.21 -50.58
N SER A 122 8.66 -29.62 -49.40
CA SER A 122 9.67 -29.39 -48.36
C SER A 122 9.27 -30.13 -47.08
N PHE A 123 10.19 -30.92 -46.52
CA PHE A 123 9.97 -31.76 -45.34
C PHE A 123 10.72 -31.23 -44.11
N GLY A 124 10.88 -29.92 -43.99
CA GLY A 124 11.55 -29.26 -42.89
C GLY A 124 12.00 -27.87 -43.31
N MET A 125 12.81 -27.24 -42.44
CA MET A 125 13.38 -25.93 -42.67
C MET A 125 14.85 -25.92 -42.22
N ILE A 126 15.74 -25.37 -43.06
CA ILE A 126 17.10 -25.01 -42.64
C ILE A 126 17.03 -23.66 -41.98
N CYS A 127 17.49 -23.52 -40.75
CA CYS A 127 17.24 -22.35 -39.92
C CYS A 127 18.37 -21.33 -39.94
N ALA A 128 18.00 -20.06 -39.83
CA ALA A 128 18.87 -18.94 -39.47
C ALA A 128 19.02 -18.88 -37.95
N GLU A 129 19.95 -18.05 -37.47
CA GLU A 129 20.18 -17.86 -36.01
C GLU A 129 18.99 -17.22 -35.30
N ASP A 130 18.36 -16.23 -35.92
CA ASP A 130 17.19 -15.55 -35.39
C ASP A 130 15.96 -16.44 -35.34
N GLU A 131 15.80 -17.36 -36.31
CA GLU A 131 14.67 -18.28 -36.37
C GLU A 131 14.67 -19.33 -35.25
N ILE A 132 15.84 -19.64 -34.70
CA ILE A 132 15.99 -20.54 -33.56
C ILE A 132 16.19 -19.81 -32.23
N GLY A 133 16.08 -18.47 -32.21
CA GLY A 133 16.15 -17.67 -31.00
C GLY A 133 17.55 -17.49 -30.41
N LEU A 134 18.61 -17.69 -31.21
CA LEU A 134 20.02 -17.51 -30.78
C LEU A 134 20.53 -16.09 -30.91
N SER A 135 20.16 -15.35 -31.95
CA SER A 135 20.56 -13.96 -32.18
C SER A 135 19.48 -13.19 -32.91
N GLU A 136 19.69 -11.90 -33.19
CA GLU A 136 18.82 -11.10 -34.07
C GLU A 136 19.29 -11.12 -35.53
N SER A 137 20.31 -11.87 -35.88
CA SER A 137 20.90 -11.91 -37.21
C SER A 137 20.07 -12.74 -38.16
N HIS A 138 19.58 -12.11 -39.23
CA HIS A 138 18.87 -12.76 -40.36
C HIS A 138 19.72 -12.72 -41.66
N ALA A 139 21.05 -12.88 -41.55
CA ALA A 139 21.96 -12.76 -42.70
C ALA A 139 21.95 -13.99 -43.62
N GLY A 140 21.18 -15.02 -43.31
CA GLY A 140 21.06 -16.28 -44.02
C GLY A 140 20.97 -17.48 -43.06
N ILE A 141 21.04 -18.69 -43.59
CA ILE A 141 21.05 -19.90 -42.73
C ILE A 141 22.31 -19.93 -41.86
N MET A 142 22.15 -20.53 -40.67
CA MET A 142 23.27 -20.77 -39.77
C MET A 142 24.13 -21.93 -40.29
N VAL A 143 25.40 -21.63 -40.65
CA VAL A 143 26.37 -22.64 -41.08
C VAL A 143 27.27 -22.97 -39.89
N LEU A 144 27.33 -24.22 -39.52
CA LEU A 144 28.09 -24.73 -38.40
C LEU A 144 29.52 -25.17 -38.85
N ASP A 145 30.40 -25.31 -37.86
CA ASP A 145 31.74 -25.86 -38.07
C ASP A 145 31.67 -27.30 -38.65
N ALA A 146 32.61 -27.62 -39.49
CA ALA A 146 32.68 -28.94 -40.15
C ALA A 146 32.73 -30.14 -39.18
N SER A 147 33.19 -29.89 -37.94
CA SER A 147 33.27 -30.90 -36.87
C SER A 147 31.89 -31.24 -36.27
N ALA A 148 30.84 -30.48 -36.59
CA ALA A 148 29.50 -30.75 -36.07
C ALA A 148 29.00 -32.13 -36.51
N ILE A 149 28.50 -32.93 -35.58
CA ILE A 149 28.07 -34.32 -35.82
C ILE A 149 26.62 -34.32 -36.33
N VAL A 150 26.41 -34.88 -37.52
CA VAL A 150 25.07 -35.05 -38.13
C VAL A 150 24.19 -35.94 -37.28
N GLY A 151 22.92 -35.56 -37.10
CA GLY A 151 21.96 -36.26 -36.26
C GLY A 151 21.96 -35.90 -34.81
N THR A 152 22.93 -35.06 -34.35
CA THR A 152 22.94 -34.50 -32.98
C THR A 152 21.71 -33.61 -32.80
N LYS A 153 21.05 -33.72 -31.66
CA LYS A 153 19.99 -32.75 -31.31
C LYS A 153 20.58 -31.36 -31.19
N ALA A 154 19.94 -30.37 -31.80
CA ALA A 154 20.37 -28.98 -31.69
C ALA A 154 20.40 -28.50 -30.23
N ALA A 155 19.50 -28.96 -29.38
CA ALA A 155 19.48 -28.72 -27.96
C ALA A 155 20.81 -29.12 -27.26
N ASP A 156 21.34 -30.29 -27.60
CA ASP A 156 22.58 -30.82 -27.04
C ASP A 156 23.79 -30.05 -27.58
N PHE A 157 23.77 -29.73 -28.88
CA PHE A 157 24.83 -28.96 -29.53
C PHE A 157 24.97 -27.54 -28.97
N PHE A 158 23.85 -26.85 -28.81
CA PHE A 158 23.82 -25.49 -28.24
C PHE A 158 23.75 -25.50 -26.72
N LYS A 159 23.84 -26.64 -26.07
CA LYS A 159 23.79 -26.80 -24.61
C LYS A 159 22.60 -26.06 -23.99
N VAL A 160 21.39 -26.33 -24.55
CA VAL A 160 20.18 -25.71 -24.01
C VAL A 160 19.93 -26.21 -22.59
N GLU A 161 19.93 -25.27 -21.68
CA GLU A 161 19.65 -25.53 -20.28
C GLU A 161 18.15 -25.29 -20.00
N LYS A 162 17.55 -26.18 -19.20
CA LYS A 162 16.20 -26.02 -18.66
C LYS A 162 16.28 -25.70 -17.18
N ASP A 163 15.47 -24.74 -16.74
CA ASP A 163 15.40 -24.31 -15.35
C ASP A 163 13.96 -23.97 -14.98
N TYR A 164 13.72 -23.68 -13.72
CA TYR A 164 12.49 -23.12 -13.22
C TYR A 164 12.82 -21.86 -12.41
N VAL A 165 12.03 -20.83 -12.61
CA VAL A 165 12.18 -19.55 -11.89
C VAL A 165 11.02 -19.40 -10.94
N LEU A 166 11.33 -19.31 -9.67
CA LEU A 166 10.36 -19.04 -8.62
C LEU A 166 10.23 -17.52 -8.46
N GLU A 167 9.02 -16.99 -8.62
CA GLU A 167 8.71 -15.59 -8.31
C GLU A 167 8.26 -15.51 -6.85
N ILE A 168 9.07 -14.85 -6.02
CA ILE A 168 8.83 -14.76 -4.57
C ILE A 168 8.38 -13.34 -4.21
N GLY A 169 7.19 -13.22 -3.62
CA GLY A 169 6.67 -12.02 -3.00
C GLY A 169 7.36 -11.76 -1.65
N LEU A 170 8.44 -10.98 -1.67
CA LEU A 170 9.25 -10.72 -0.48
C LEU A 170 8.69 -9.55 0.32
N THR A 171 8.24 -9.81 1.54
CA THR A 171 7.78 -8.77 2.47
C THR A 171 8.92 -7.82 2.88
N PRO A 172 8.62 -6.56 3.27
CA PRO A 172 9.65 -5.57 3.63
C PRO A 172 10.59 -6.01 4.77
N ASN A 173 10.11 -6.81 5.72
CA ASN A 173 10.87 -7.33 6.87
C ASN A 173 11.82 -8.49 6.53
N ARG A 174 11.80 -8.98 5.28
CA ARG A 174 12.60 -10.13 4.85
C ARG A 174 13.77 -9.72 3.94
N GLY A 175 14.45 -8.60 4.26
CA GLY A 175 15.66 -8.20 3.56
C GLY A 175 16.79 -9.25 3.61
N ASP A 176 16.83 -10.05 4.67
CA ASP A 176 17.74 -11.19 4.88
C ASP A 176 17.63 -12.29 3.81
N ALA A 177 16.48 -12.43 3.20
CA ALA A 177 16.18 -13.43 2.17
C ALA A 177 16.21 -12.87 0.73
N ASN A 178 16.61 -11.59 0.53
CA ASN A 178 16.61 -10.96 -0.79
C ASN A 178 17.80 -11.36 -1.68
N SER A 179 18.11 -12.67 -1.71
CA SER A 179 19.21 -13.24 -2.53
C SER A 179 19.07 -14.78 -2.61
N HIS A 180 19.82 -15.41 -3.52
CA HIS A 180 19.87 -16.89 -3.59
C HIS A 180 20.44 -17.49 -2.31
N ILE A 181 21.50 -16.90 -1.72
CA ILE A 181 22.08 -17.37 -0.45
C ILE A 181 21.10 -17.17 0.70
N GLY A 182 20.35 -16.06 0.75
CA GLY A 182 19.32 -15.81 1.76
C GLY A 182 18.20 -16.82 1.72
N VAL A 183 17.66 -17.12 0.53
CA VAL A 183 16.63 -18.17 0.32
C VAL A 183 17.19 -19.55 0.64
N ALA A 184 18.43 -19.84 0.24
CA ALA A 184 19.09 -21.12 0.53
C ALA A 184 19.25 -21.37 2.03
N ARG A 185 19.56 -20.34 2.82
CA ARG A 185 19.64 -20.41 4.29
C ARG A 185 18.31 -20.84 4.90
N ASP A 186 17.21 -20.18 4.50
CA ASP A 186 15.86 -20.50 5.00
C ASP A 186 15.42 -21.90 4.55
N LEU A 187 15.67 -22.24 3.28
CA LEU A 187 15.38 -23.58 2.75
C LEU A 187 16.11 -24.68 3.52
N ALA A 188 17.41 -24.52 3.72
CA ALA A 188 18.20 -25.50 4.45
C ALA A 188 17.74 -25.64 5.91
N THR A 189 17.39 -24.52 6.56
CA THR A 189 16.81 -24.52 7.90
C THR A 189 15.49 -25.28 7.95
N ALA A 190 14.57 -25.00 7.03
CA ALA A 190 13.30 -25.68 6.93
C ALA A 190 13.48 -27.19 6.71
N LEU A 191 14.31 -27.57 5.76
CA LEU A 191 14.56 -28.97 5.43
C LEU A 191 15.16 -29.74 6.60
N ASN A 192 16.13 -29.14 7.30
CA ASN A 192 16.79 -29.79 8.45
C ASN A 192 15.88 -29.91 9.67
N VAL A 193 15.08 -28.88 9.96
CA VAL A 193 14.27 -28.84 11.19
C VAL A 193 12.86 -29.39 10.97
N ALA A 194 12.09 -28.82 10.04
CA ALA A 194 10.68 -29.22 9.84
C ALA A 194 10.57 -30.56 9.13
N TYR A 195 11.37 -30.78 8.09
CA TYR A 195 11.31 -31.99 7.26
C TYR A 195 12.32 -33.06 7.69
N LYS A 196 13.21 -32.75 8.66
CA LYS A 196 14.23 -33.68 9.21
C LYS A 196 15.15 -34.27 8.12
N ALA A 197 15.30 -33.58 7.01
CA ALA A 197 16.29 -33.91 5.98
C ALA A 197 17.68 -33.51 6.47
N LYS A 198 18.71 -34.19 6.01
CA LYS A 198 20.11 -33.84 6.35
C LYS A 198 20.73 -33.15 5.16
N VAL A 199 20.43 -31.88 4.96
CA VAL A 199 20.98 -31.07 3.86
C VAL A 199 22.05 -30.12 4.38
N ASN A 200 23.08 -29.90 3.55
CA ASN A 200 24.14 -28.94 3.85
C ASN A 200 23.83 -27.61 3.16
N PHE A 201 24.06 -26.52 3.87
CA PHE A 201 24.09 -25.18 3.31
C PHE A 201 25.54 -24.73 3.16
N THR A 202 25.95 -24.41 1.92
CA THR A 202 27.32 -24.06 1.59
C THR A 202 27.37 -22.70 0.92
N LYS A 203 28.13 -21.75 1.49
CA LYS A 203 28.44 -20.47 0.86
C LYS A 203 29.65 -20.61 -0.07
N PRO A 204 29.76 -19.79 -1.14
CA PRO A 204 30.95 -19.79 -2.01
C PRO A 204 32.24 -19.49 -1.23
N ALA A 205 33.31 -20.19 -1.55
CA ALA A 205 34.60 -19.92 -0.95
C ALA A 205 35.19 -18.60 -1.50
N VAL A 206 35.63 -17.73 -0.59
CA VAL A 206 36.18 -16.40 -0.93
C VAL A 206 37.64 -16.21 -0.40
N GLN A 207 38.27 -17.27 0.11
CA GLN A 207 39.62 -17.24 0.58
C GLN A 207 40.61 -17.42 -0.60
N SER A 208 41.53 -16.50 -0.77
CA SER A 208 42.57 -16.58 -1.79
C SER A 208 43.78 -15.76 -1.41
N SER A 209 45.01 -16.22 -1.79
CA SER A 209 46.25 -15.50 -1.59
C SER A 209 46.36 -14.21 -2.41
N ILE A 210 45.55 -14.03 -3.44
CA ILE A 210 45.56 -12.81 -4.27
C ILE A 210 45.19 -11.55 -3.49
N PHE A 211 44.56 -11.69 -2.31
CA PHE A 211 44.15 -10.57 -1.45
C PHE A 211 45.24 -10.16 -0.44
N ASN A 212 46.43 -10.72 -0.48
CA ASN A 212 47.53 -10.46 0.49
C ASN A 212 48.42 -9.27 0.12
N LEU A 213 47.92 -8.32 -0.69
CA LEU A 213 48.63 -7.08 -1.01
C LEU A 213 48.57 -6.09 0.16
N GLN A 214 49.54 -5.17 0.25
CA GLN A 214 49.68 -4.23 1.35
C GLN A 214 49.74 -2.76 0.92
N SER A 215 49.33 -2.44 -0.30
CA SER A 215 49.31 -1.07 -0.79
C SER A 215 48.11 -0.79 -1.69
N SER A 216 47.64 0.44 -1.66
CA SER A 216 46.61 0.93 -2.58
C SER A 216 47.02 2.30 -3.13
N ILE A 217 46.88 2.49 -4.45
CA ILE A 217 47.10 3.78 -5.11
C ILE A 217 45.91 4.70 -4.82
N ILE A 218 44.69 4.19 -5.00
CA ILE A 218 43.47 4.97 -4.79
C ILE A 218 43.13 4.96 -3.29
N LYS A 219 43.03 6.16 -2.70
CA LYS A 219 42.63 6.35 -1.30
C LYS A 219 41.16 6.59 -1.19
N VAL A 220 40.55 6.11 -0.11
CA VAL A 220 39.11 6.31 0.16
C VAL A 220 38.91 7.15 1.41
N GLU A 221 38.00 8.12 1.35
CA GLU A 221 37.57 8.92 2.50
C GLU A 221 36.06 8.91 2.58
N VAL A 222 35.52 8.57 3.76
CA VAL A 222 34.07 8.64 4.04
C VAL A 222 33.82 9.82 4.99
N GLN A 223 33.15 10.87 4.51
CA GLN A 223 32.88 12.07 5.31
C GLN A 223 31.57 11.98 6.09
N ASP A 224 30.64 11.08 5.70
CA ASP A 224 29.38 10.85 6.39
C ASP A 224 29.23 9.37 6.77
N ASN A 225 29.67 9.04 7.97
CA ASN A 225 29.59 7.67 8.50
C ASN A 225 28.18 7.24 8.94
N GLU A 226 27.20 8.14 9.01
CA GLU A 226 25.80 7.78 9.26
C GLU A 226 25.10 7.32 7.98
N ALA A 227 25.37 8.00 6.87
CA ALA A 227 24.83 7.63 5.57
C ALA A 227 25.59 6.47 4.92
N CYS A 228 26.91 6.34 5.18
CA CYS A 228 27.76 5.24 4.73
C CYS A 228 28.56 4.65 5.90
N PRO A 229 27.98 3.76 6.72
CA PRO A 229 28.66 3.15 7.87
C PRO A 229 29.84 2.25 7.52
N ARG A 230 29.87 1.67 6.32
CA ARG A 230 30.98 0.83 5.83
C ARG A 230 31.19 1.04 4.35
N TYR A 231 32.46 1.18 3.96
CA TYR A 231 32.85 1.26 2.57
C TYR A 231 34.05 0.34 2.33
N SER A 232 33.88 -0.67 1.46
CA SER A 232 34.92 -1.60 1.09
C SER A 232 35.23 -1.48 -0.40
N ALA A 233 36.49 -1.56 -0.81
CA ALA A 233 36.92 -1.46 -2.19
C ALA A 233 38.21 -2.23 -2.48
N ILE A 234 38.45 -2.52 -3.77
CA ILE A 234 39.64 -3.15 -4.28
C ILE A 234 39.89 -2.70 -5.72
N SER A 235 41.16 -2.56 -6.11
CA SER A 235 41.55 -2.29 -7.49
C SER A 235 42.01 -3.58 -8.20
N ILE A 236 41.61 -3.69 -9.48
CA ILE A 236 41.96 -4.81 -10.36
C ILE A 236 42.48 -4.21 -11.66
N SER A 237 43.65 -4.61 -12.09
CA SER A 237 44.32 -4.08 -13.27
C SER A 237 44.39 -5.10 -14.41
N ASN A 238 44.60 -4.61 -15.64
CA ASN A 238 44.79 -5.42 -16.84
C ASN A 238 43.54 -6.30 -17.20
N VAL A 239 42.34 -5.84 -16.89
CA VAL A 239 41.10 -6.56 -17.26
C VAL A 239 40.79 -6.40 -18.74
N THR A 240 40.08 -7.39 -19.30
CA THR A 240 39.50 -7.31 -20.63
C THR A 240 38.00 -7.31 -20.53
N VAL A 241 37.40 -6.19 -20.88
CA VAL A 241 35.96 -6.06 -20.94
C VAL A 241 35.44 -6.65 -22.24
N ALA A 242 34.62 -7.68 -22.14
CA ALA A 242 34.06 -8.43 -23.26
C ALA A 242 32.67 -8.97 -22.92
N ASP A 243 32.10 -9.73 -23.83
CA ASP A 243 30.87 -10.48 -23.55
C ASP A 243 31.09 -11.50 -22.43
N SER A 244 30.08 -11.67 -21.60
CA SER A 244 30.07 -12.68 -20.54
C SER A 244 30.05 -14.11 -21.07
N PRO A 245 30.60 -15.09 -20.35
CA PRO A 245 30.44 -16.49 -20.71
C PRO A 245 28.98 -16.94 -20.56
N ASP A 246 28.58 -17.94 -21.34
CA ASP A 246 27.19 -18.38 -21.44
C ASP A 246 26.56 -18.75 -20.10
N TRP A 247 27.30 -19.43 -19.21
CA TRP A 247 26.77 -19.81 -17.90
C TRP A 247 26.36 -18.57 -17.06
N LEU A 248 27.07 -17.46 -17.15
CA LEU A 248 26.78 -16.21 -16.45
C LEU A 248 25.58 -15.51 -17.09
N LYS A 249 25.60 -15.41 -18.45
CA LYS A 249 24.46 -14.87 -19.20
C LYS A 249 23.16 -15.65 -18.91
N ASN A 250 23.23 -16.99 -18.92
CA ASN A 250 22.06 -17.85 -18.69
C ASN A 250 21.48 -17.68 -17.28
N LYS A 251 22.31 -17.64 -16.24
CA LYS A 251 21.84 -17.41 -14.86
C LYS A 251 21.17 -16.06 -14.68
N LEU A 252 21.74 -15.00 -15.24
CA LEU A 252 21.16 -13.65 -15.19
C LEU A 252 19.88 -13.56 -16.01
N LYS A 253 19.87 -14.13 -17.22
CA LYS A 253 18.70 -14.18 -18.10
C LYS A 253 17.53 -14.93 -17.43
N ALA A 254 17.81 -16.03 -16.72
CA ALA A 254 16.79 -16.79 -16.00
C ALA A 254 16.02 -15.92 -15.01
N ILE A 255 16.69 -15.05 -14.27
CA ILE A 255 16.07 -14.13 -13.29
C ILE A 255 15.61 -12.80 -13.91
N GLY A 256 15.71 -12.66 -15.25
CA GLY A 256 15.25 -11.48 -15.98
C GLY A 256 16.24 -10.32 -16.04
N VAL A 257 17.50 -10.53 -15.69
CA VAL A 257 18.56 -9.51 -15.77
C VAL A 257 19.22 -9.57 -17.14
N ARG A 258 19.26 -8.43 -17.83
CA ARG A 258 19.92 -8.30 -19.14
C ARG A 258 21.44 -8.28 -18.98
N SER A 259 22.14 -9.10 -19.75
CA SER A 259 23.60 -9.06 -19.84
C SER A 259 24.07 -7.80 -20.56
N VAL A 260 25.16 -7.21 -20.07
CA VAL A 260 25.79 -5.99 -20.61
C VAL A 260 27.22 -6.26 -21.04
N ASN A 261 28.08 -6.65 -20.10
CA ASN A 261 29.45 -7.10 -20.30
C ASN A 261 29.90 -7.90 -19.08
N ASN A 262 31.02 -8.61 -19.21
CA ASN A 262 31.52 -9.53 -18.18
C ASN A 262 31.70 -8.88 -16.81
N VAL A 263 32.14 -7.62 -16.71
CA VAL A 263 32.35 -6.92 -15.44
C VAL A 263 31.02 -6.55 -14.77
N VAL A 264 30.12 -5.93 -15.54
CA VAL A 264 28.79 -5.52 -15.02
C VAL A 264 27.96 -6.76 -14.67
N ASP A 265 28.02 -7.79 -15.47
CA ASP A 265 27.28 -9.04 -15.24
C ASP A 265 27.78 -9.76 -13.97
N ILE A 266 29.08 -9.72 -13.69
CA ILE A 266 29.63 -10.24 -12.43
C ILE A 266 29.09 -9.43 -11.22
N THR A 267 29.04 -8.10 -11.29
CA THR A 267 28.47 -7.30 -10.21
C THR A 267 27.00 -7.61 -9.99
N ASN A 268 26.21 -7.77 -11.06
CA ASN A 268 24.81 -8.18 -10.99
C ASN A 268 24.65 -9.62 -10.47
N PHE A 269 25.52 -10.53 -10.90
CA PHE A 269 25.51 -11.90 -10.39
C PHE A 269 25.72 -11.95 -8.87
N VAL A 270 26.73 -11.24 -8.35
CA VAL A 270 27.03 -11.19 -6.91
C VAL A 270 25.93 -10.47 -6.14
N LEU A 271 25.29 -9.45 -6.73
CA LEU A 271 24.11 -8.82 -6.16
C LEU A 271 23.01 -9.85 -5.89
N HIS A 272 22.65 -10.66 -6.88
CA HIS A 272 21.60 -11.67 -6.73
C HIS A 272 22.04 -12.94 -6.00
N GLU A 273 23.35 -13.19 -5.93
CA GLU A 273 23.94 -14.29 -5.16
C GLU A 273 23.95 -13.97 -3.65
N TYR A 274 24.49 -12.81 -3.25
CA TYR A 274 24.70 -12.41 -1.85
C TYR A 274 23.68 -11.41 -1.30
N GLY A 275 22.95 -10.72 -2.18
CA GLY A 275 22.08 -9.61 -1.79
C GLY A 275 22.85 -8.29 -1.53
N GLN A 276 24.11 -8.22 -1.94
CA GLN A 276 24.97 -7.06 -1.77
C GLN A 276 25.21 -6.39 -3.13
N PRO A 277 24.71 -5.15 -3.32
CA PRO A 277 25.04 -4.38 -4.52
C PRO A 277 26.52 -4.00 -4.57
N LEU A 278 27.12 -4.13 -5.76
CA LEU A 278 28.47 -3.69 -6.05
C LEU A 278 28.46 -2.69 -7.20
N HIS A 279 29.47 -1.85 -7.25
CA HIS A 279 29.69 -0.95 -8.38
C HIS A 279 31.14 -1.01 -8.89
N ALA A 280 31.31 -1.05 -10.19
CA ALA A 280 32.64 -1.04 -10.83
C ALA A 280 32.87 0.30 -11.52
N PHE A 281 33.86 1.03 -11.07
CA PHE A 281 34.33 2.27 -11.70
C PHE A 281 35.52 1.98 -12.62
N ASP A 282 35.63 2.74 -13.68
CA ASP A 282 36.88 2.82 -14.46
C ASP A 282 37.94 3.57 -13.64
N ALA A 283 38.95 2.84 -13.16
CA ALA A 283 39.95 3.40 -12.26
C ALA A 283 40.76 4.53 -12.90
N ASP A 284 40.97 4.46 -14.23
CA ASP A 284 41.72 5.49 -14.96
C ASP A 284 40.98 6.83 -15.02
N LYS A 285 39.66 6.82 -14.78
CA LYS A 285 38.85 8.04 -14.66
C LYS A 285 38.87 8.65 -13.25
N ILE A 286 39.48 7.98 -12.27
CA ILE A 286 39.68 8.50 -10.92
C ILE A 286 41.04 9.27 -10.89
N GLY A 287 41.07 10.38 -11.64
CA GLY A 287 42.34 11.14 -11.87
C GLY A 287 42.91 11.80 -10.63
N THR A 288 42.15 11.90 -9.53
CA THR A 288 42.67 12.43 -8.25
C THR A 288 43.32 11.36 -7.35
N GLU A 289 43.30 10.08 -7.77
CA GLU A 289 43.67 8.93 -6.93
C GLU A 289 42.93 8.91 -5.57
N LYS A 290 41.77 9.57 -5.51
CA LYS A 290 40.97 9.70 -4.27
C LYS A 290 39.48 9.56 -4.53
N VAL A 291 38.83 8.61 -3.86
CA VAL A 291 37.39 8.45 -3.80
C VAL A 291 36.87 9.06 -2.49
N VAL A 292 35.94 9.99 -2.59
CA VAL A 292 35.37 10.67 -1.42
C VAL A 292 33.87 10.43 -1.39
N VAL A 293 33.35 9.83 -0.31
CA VAL A 293 31.94 9.63 -0.06
C VAL A 293 31.42 10.79 0.79
N LYS A 294 30.63 11.67 0.19
CA LYS A 294 30.19 12.93 0.82
C LYS A 294 28.85 13.42 0.26
N LYS A 295 28.27 14.40 0.94
CA LYS A 295 27.12 15.17 0.45
C LYS A 295 27.60 16.41 -0.31
N LEU A 296 26.87 16.80 -1.36
CA LEU A 296 27.16 17.98 -2.16
C LEU A 296 26.16 19.11 -1.91
N ALA A 297 26.43 20.30 -2.45
CA ALA A 297 25.56 21.45 -2.29
C ALA A 297 24.18 21.23 -2.93
N GLN A 298 23.16 21.85 -2.33
CA GLN A 298 21.79 21.85 -2.85
C GLN A 298 21.75 22.40 -4.29
N GLY A 299 21.14 21.65 -5.20
CA GLY A 299 20.96 22.07 -6.61
C GLY A 299 22.13 21.71 -7.52
N THR A 300 23.19 21.03 -7.04
CA THR A 300 24.25 20.50 -7.90
C THR A 300 23.63 19.62 -8.98
N VAL A 301 23.97 19.87 -10.24
CA VAL A 301 23.49 19.08 -11.38
C VAL A 301 24.35 17.83 -11.55
N PHE A 302 23.71 16.68 -11.69
CA PHE A 302 24.38 15.40 -11.92
C PHE A 302 23.75 14.68 -13.10
N LYS A 303 24.57 14.15 -14.02
CA LYS A 303 24.14 13.37 -15.17
C LYS A 303 24.28 11.89 -14.90
N THR A 304 23.13 11.20 -14.90
CA THR A 304 23.06 9.75 -14.64
C THR A 304 23.46 8.93 -15.86
N LEU A 305 23.67 7.61 -15.64
CA LEU A 305 24.09 6.66 -16.69
C LEU A 305 23.09 6.56 -17.85
N ASP A 306 21.79 6.81 -17.60
CA ASP A 306 20.72 6.89 -18.60
C ASP A 306 20.59 8.30 -19.24
N GLU A 307 21.64 9.12 -19.12
CA GLU A 307 21.78 10.48 -19.68
C GLU A 307 20.81 11.53 -19.13
N LYS A 308 20.05 11.23 -18.09
CA LYS A 308 19.17 12.20 -17.46
C LYS A 308 19.93 13.15 -16.52
N GLU A 309 19.52 14.42 -16.53
CA GLU A 309 20.02 15.39 -15.57
C GLU A 309 19.14 15.44 -14.34
N VAL A 310 19.71 15.25 -13.17
CA VAL A 310 19.05 15.37 -11.88
C VAL A 310 19.66 16.45 -11.03
N LYS A 311 18.84 17.13 -10.22
CA LYS A 311 19.31 18.14 -9.25
C LYS A 311 19.41 17.50 -7.87
N LEU A 312 20.61 17.51 -7.33
CA LEU A 312 20.90 16.93 -6.02
C LEU A 312 20.32 17.78 -4.89
N CYS A 313 19.95 17.11 -3.81
CA CYS A 313 19.61 17.72 -2.53
C CYS A 313 20.82 17.66 -1.59
N LYS A 314 20.88 18.55 -0.62
CA LYS A 314 21.95 18.57 0.40
C LYS A 314 22.08 17.28 1.21
N ASP A 315 21.05 16.44 1.20
CA ASP A 315 21.02 15.17 1.93
C ASP A 315 21.40 13.96 1.06
N ASP A 316 21.56 14.15 -0.25
CA ASP A 316 21.95 13.08 -1.16
C ASP A 316 23.43 12.72 -0.98
N LEU A 317 23.69 11.45 -0.75
CA LEU A 317 25.05 10.93 -0.62
C LEU A 317 25.63 10.65 -2.01
N MET A 318 26.86 11.12 -2.24
CA MET A 318 27.55 10.96 -3.51
C MET A 318 28.90 10.28 -3.30
N ILE A 319 29.32 9.52 -4.30
CA ILE A 319 30.68 9.02 -4.44
C ILE A 319 31.36 9.91 -5.47
N CYS A 320 32.47 10.52 -5.08
CA CYS A 320 33.17 11.54 -5.85
C CYS A 320 34.62 11.18 -6.17
N ASN A 321 35.13 11.60 -7.32
CA ASN A 321 36.52 11.68 -7.67
C ASN A 321 37.07 13.02 -7.10
N GLY A 322 37.49 13.02 -5.84
CA GLY A 322 37.78 14.24 -5.11
C GLY A 322 36.50 15.06 -4.91
N ASP A 323 36.31 16.11 -5.71
CA ASP A 323 35.14 16.99 -5.64
C ASP A 323 34.08 16.69 -6.76
N GLU A 324 34.49 15.95 -7.78
CA GLU A 324 33.65 15.65 -8.95
C GLU A 324 32.73 14.44 -8.65
N PRO A 325 31.39 14.57 -8.81
CA PRO A 325 30.47 13.49 -8.53
C PRO A 325 30.53 12.38 -9.60
N MET A 326 30.71 11.14 -9.16
CA MET A 326 30.78 9.95 -10.02
C MET A 326 29.52 9.08 -9.95
N CYS A 327 28.88 9.03 -8.77
CA CYS A 327 27.75 8.14 -8.54
C CYS A 327 26.86 8.67 -7.42
N ILE A 328 25.54 8.52 -7.55
CA ILE A 328 24.61 8.67 -6.42
C ILE A 328 24.72 7.40 -5.60
N ALA A 329 25.35 7.47 -4.43
CA ALA A 329 25.72 6.33 -3.60
C ALA A 329 24.54 5.37 -3.38
N GLY A 330 24.70 4.11 -3.79
CA GLY A 330 23.69 3.05 -3.67
C GLY A 330 22.42 3.22 -4.48
N VAL A 331 22.30 4.26 -5.33
CA VAL A 331 21.10 4.55 -6.13
C VAL A 331 21.37 4.42 -7.62
N PHE A 332 22.30 5.23 -8.18
CA PHE A 332 22.49 5.24 -9.63
C PHE A 332 23.89 5.74 -10.04
N GLY A 333 24.53 5.03 -10.97
CA GLY A 333 25.82 5.42 -11.52
C GLY A 333 25.78 6.68 -12.39
N GLY A 334 26.92 7.35 -12.52
CA GLY A 334 27.09 8.49 -13.43
C GLY A 334 27.60 8.10 -14.82
N LEU A 335 27.30 8.92 -15.82
CA LEU A 335 27.65 8.67 -17.21
C LEU A 335 29.16 8.50 -17.45
N ASN A 336 29.98 9.29 -16.77
CA ASN A 336 31.41 9.41 -17.09
C ASN A 336 32.32 8.44 -16.34
N SER A 337 31.83 7.79 -15.27
CA SER A 337 32.65 6.97 -14.36
C SER A 337 32.54 5.46 -14.59
N GLY A 338 31.57 5.04 -15.41
CA GLY A 338 31.29 3.63 -15.65
C GLY A 338 32.35 2.92 -16.52
N VAL A 339 32.31 1.57 -16.41
CA VAL A 339 33.14 0.66 -17.21
C VAL A 339 32.70 0.67 -18.68
N THR A 340 33.67 0.72 -19.58
CA THR A 340 33.47 0.68 -21.02
C THR A 340 34.34 -0.44 -21.65
N ALA A 341 34.12 -0.75 -22.92
CA ALA A 341 34.94 -1.73 -23.64
C ALA A 341 36.47 -1.40 -23.67
N ALA A 342 36.81 -0.14 -23.45
CA ALA A 342 38.22 0.31 -23.41
C ALA A 342 38.86 0.24 -22.00
N THR A 343 38.06 0.03 -20.96
CA THR A 343 38.51 0.00 -19.57
C THR A 343 39.49 -1.16 -19.34
N LYS A 344 40.63 -0.85 -18.72
CA LYS A 344 41.71 -1.80 -18.36
C LYS A 344 41.87 -1.95 -16.85
N ASN A 345 41.57 -0.91 -16.10
CA ASN A 345 41.70 -0.89 -14.66
C ASN A 345 40.37 -0.59 -14.02
N ILE A 346 40.02 -1.38 -12.99
CA ILE A 346 38.73 -1.28 -12.30
C ILE A 346 38.97 -0.92 -10.83
N PHE A 347 38.17 0.01 -10.32
CA PHE A 347 37.99 0.21 -8.90
C PHE A 347 36.60 -0.34 -8.52
N LEU A 348 36.60 -1.48 -7.81
CA LEU A 348 35.42 -2.22 -7.42
C LEU A 348 34.99 -1.81 -6.01
N GLU A 349 33.75 -1.40 -5.87
CA GLU A 349 33.10 -0.97 -4.62
C GLU A 349 32.14 -2.04 -4.10
N SER A 350 32.13 -2.22 -2.79
CA SER A 350 31.10 -2.92 -2.04
C SER A 350 30.86 -2.19 -0.73
N ALA A 351 29.79 -1.44 -0.61
CA ALA A 351 29.54 -0.57 0.53
C ALA A 351 28.22 -0.92 1.25
N TYR A 352 28.09 -0.46 2.48
CA TYR A 352 26.86 -0.49 3.24
C TYR A 352 26.34 0.95 3.42
N PHE A 353 25.18 1.24 2.87
CA PHE A 353 24.53 2.54 2.97
C PHE A 353 23.30 2.49 3.85
N SER A 354 22.99 3.59 4.53
CA SER A 354 21.79 3.74 5.33
C SER A 354 20.53 3.61 4.46
N SER A 355 19.68 2.62 4.78
CA SER A 355 18.40 2.37 4.07
C SER A 355 17.50 3.60 4.00
N THR A 356 17.46 4.40 5.06
CA THR A 356 16.69 5.65 5.13
C THR A 356 17.23 6.71 4.17
N SER A 357 18.56 6.84 4.04
CA SER A 357 19.19 7.78 3.12
C SER A 357 18.90 7.39 1.66
N ILE A 358 19.11 6.12 1.32
CA ILE A 358 18.85 5.59 -0.03
C ILE A 358 17.37 5.78 -0.41
N ARG A 359 16.44 5.39 0.46
CA ARG A 359 15.00 5.52 0.21
C ARG A 359 14.57 6.95 -0.07
N LYS A 360 15.05 7.92 0.73
CA LYS A 360 14.74 9.35 0.54
C LYS A 360 15.21 9.85 -0.83
N THR A 361 16.45 9.53 -1.18
CA THR A 361 17.05 9.95 -2.46
C THR A 361 16.37 9.28 -3.65
N ALA A 362 16.21 7.94 -3.63
CA ALA A 362 15.59 7.16 -4.70
C ALA A 362 14.13 7.59 -4.94
N THR A 363 13.35 7.78 -3.88
CA THR A 363 11.94 8.24 -3.98
C THR A 363 11.85 9.64 -4.55
N ARG A 364 12.67 10.58 -4.05
CA ARG A 364 12.66 11.98 -4.51
C ARG A 364 13.06 12.12 -5.98
N LEU A 365 14.07 11.35 -6.41
CA LEU A 365 14.55 11.37 -7.80
C LEU A 365 13.74 10.44 -8.73
N ASN A 366 12.81 9.66 -8.17
CA ASN A 366 12.06 8.61 -8.87
C ASN A 366 12.98 7.61 -9.61
N LEU A 367 14.08 7.22 -8.96
CA LEU A 367 15.07 6.27 -9.47
C LEU A 367 14.91 4.94 -8.73
N ARG A 368 14.28 3.97 -9.40
CA ARG A 368 14.08 2.61 -8.85
C ARG A 368 15.04 1.65 -9.55
N THR A 369 16.16 1.34 -8.90
CA THR A 369 17.14 0.36 -9.35
C THR A 369 17.14 -0.85 -8.41
N ASP A 370 17.66 -1.99 -8.88
CA ASP A 370 17.81 -3.18 -8.05
C ASP A 370 18.71 -2.90 -6.85
N ALA A 371 19.81 -2.17 -7.04
CA ALA A 371 20.70 -1.75 -5.97
C ALA A 371 19.97 -0.91 -4.91
N ALA A 372 19.19 0.11 -5.33
CA ALA A 372 18.41 0.94 -4.41
C ALA A 372 17.37 0.11 -3.63
N MET A 373 16.69 -0.83 -4.28
CA MET A 373 15.72 -1.73 -3.64
C MET A 373 16.39 -2.64 -2.59
N HIS A 374 17.59 -3.16 -2.86
CA HIS A 374 18.33 -3.96 -1.89
C HIS A 374 18.74 -3.14 -0.67
N PHE A 375 19.36 -1.96 -0.87
CA PHE A 375 19.74 -1.09 0.24
C PHE A 375 18.55 -0.59 1.04
N GLU A 376 17.44 -0.27 0.39
CA GLU A 376 16.20 0.19 1.04
C GLU A 376 15.60 -0.86 1.96
N LYS A 377 15.64 -2.14 1.57
CA LYS A 377 15.21 -3.28 2.41
C LYS A 377 16.21 -3.62 3.51
N GLY A 378 17.44 -3.12 3.45
CA GLY A 378 18.53 -3.40 4.36
C GLY A 378 19.39 -4.56 3.88
N THR A 379 20.66 -4.28 3.62
CA THR A 379 21.70 -5.27 3.31
C THR A 379 22.45 -5.68 4.58
N ASP A 380 23.24 -6.75 4.49
CA ASP A 380 24.12 -7.15 5.60
C ASP A 380 25.37 -6.25 5.66
N PRO A 381 25.57 -5.47 6.73
CA PRO A 381 26.78 -4.64 6.85
C PRO A 381 28.09 -5.46 6.91
N ASN A 382 28.02 -6.75 7.24
CA ASN A 382 29.19 -7.60 7.43
C ASN A 382 29.58 -8.40 6.18
N ILE A 383 28.71 -8.44 5.13
CA ILE A 383 28.93 -9.21 3.91
C ILE A 383 29.78 -8.46 2.85
N THR A 384 30.00 -7.15 3.01
CA THR A 384 30.60 -6.29 1.98
C THR A 384 31.94 -6.82 1.47
N VAL A 385 32.84 -7.24 2.37
CA VAL A 385 34.16 -7.78 2.01
C VAL A 385 34.08 -9.14 1.32
N ASP A 386 33.15 -10.01 1.75
CA ASP A 386 33.02 -11.32 1.14
C ASP A 386 32.41 -11.20 -0.27
N ALA A 387 31.42 -10.33 -0.46
CA ALA A 387 30.88 -10.01 -1.77
C ALA A 387 31.95 -9.37 -2.70
N LEU A 388 32.75 -8.46 -2.15
CA LEU A 388 33.88 -7.83 -2.86
C LEU A 388 34.89 -8.88 -3.33
N LYS A 389 35.31 -9.78 -2.45
CA LYS A 389 36.23 -10.89 -2.77
C LYS A 389 35.64 -11.83 -3.82
N ARG A 390 34.34 -12.18 -3.68
CA ARG A 390 33.66 -13.03 -4.64
C ARG A 390 33.65 -12.42 -6.04
N ALA A 391 33.32 -11.15 -6.16
CA ALA A 391 33.34 -10.44 -7.43
C ALA A 391 34.77 -10.33 -8.00
N ALA A 392 35.74 -9.99 -7.16
CA ALA A 392 37.13 -9.90 -7.60
C ALA A 392 37.67 -11.25 -8.12
N LEU A 393 37.36 -12.37 -7.47
CA LEU A 393 37.71 -13.72 -7.95
C LEU A 393 37.08 -14.00 -9.31
N LEU A 394 35.81 -13.70 -9.48
CA LEU A 394 35.13 -13.89 -10.76
C LEU A 394 35.68 -12.96 -11.86
N ILE A 395 36.01 -11.73 -11.53
CA ILE A 395 36.62 -10.79 -12.49
C ILE A 395 37.98 -11.30 -12.94
N THR A 396 38.84 -11.75 -12.01
CA THR A 396 40.16 -12.30 -12.36
C THR A 396 40.04 -13.58 -13.20
N GLU A 397 39.05 -14.43 -12.94
CA GLU A 397 38.79 -15.68 -13.67
C GLU A 397 38.24 -15.40 -15.08
N ILE A 398 37.25 -14.49 -15.20
CA ILE A 398 36.49 -14.33 -16.45
C ILE A 398 37.03 -13.19 -17.32
N CYS A 399 37.42 -12.06 -16.70
CA CYS A 399 37.93 -10.90 -17.44
C CYS A 399 39.44 -10.90 -17.59
N GLY A 400 40.16 -11.83 -16.95
CA GLY A 400 41.59 -11.76 -16.76
C GLY A 400 41.96 -10.64 -15.80
N GLY A 401 43.19 -10.19 -15.88
CA GLY A 401 43.69 -9.16 -14.96
C GLY A 401 44.17 -9.72 -13.62
N GLU A 402 44.61 -8.83 -12.76
CA GLU A 402 45.19 -9.15 -11.46
C GLU A 402 44.72 -8.14 -10.40
N VAL A 403 44.51 -8.61 -9.18
CA VAL A 403 44.26 -7.72 -8.04
C VAL A 403 45.50 -6.85 -7.83
N SER A 404 45.36 -5.53 -7.86
CA SER A 404 46.43 -4.56 -7.85
C SER A 404 46.48 -3.68 -6.59
N SER A 405 45.57 -3.89 -5.64
CA SER A 405 45.59 -3.18 -4.35
C SER A 405 45.26 -4.10 -3.18
N GLU A 406 45.56 -3.64 -1.97
CA GLU A 406 44.98 -4.21 -0.76
C GLU A 406 43.45 -3.99 -0.76
N ILE A 407 42.75 -4.74 0.08
CA ILE A 407 41.34 -4.49 0.35
C ILE A 407 41.26 -3.27 1.28
N ILE A 408 40.68 -2.19 0.77
CA ILE A 408 40.29 -1.04 1.58
C ILE A 408 38.98 -1.39 2.27
N ASP A 409 38.93 -1.31 3.60
CA ASP A 409 37.71 -1.55 4.39
C ASP A 409 37.62 -0.51 5.51
N LEU A 410 36.78 0.51 5.27
CA LEU A 410 36.50 1.58 6.21
C LEU A 410 35.25 1.25 7.00
N TYR A 411 35.39 0.78 8.24
CA TYR A 411 34.30 0.36 9.11
C TYR A 411 34.53 0.88 10.53
N PRO A 412 34.37 2.22 10.75
CA PRO A 412 34.73 2.85 12.03
C PRO A 412 33.88 2.35 13.20
N ASN A 413 32.60 2.09 12.98
CA ASN A 413 31.65 1.63 13.98
C ASN A 413 31.07 0.28 13.57
N LYS A 414 31.73 -0.81 13.98
CA LYS A 414 31.30 -2.14 13.59
C LYS A 414 29.92 -2.51 14.12
N ILE A 415 29.06 -2.95 13.23
CA ILE A 415 27.69 -3.43 13.54
C ILE A 415 27.78 -4.95 13.74
N GLU A 416 27.77 -5.41 14.98
CA GLU A 416 27.88 -6.83 15.32
C GLU A 416 26.52 -7.55 15.35
N GLY A 417 25.41 -6.83 15.26
CA GLY A 417 24.06 -7.30 15.53
C GLY A 417 23.54 -6.75 16.86
N TRP A 418 22.46 -7.32 17.35
CA TRP A 418 21.87 -6.86 18.61
C TRP A 418 21.60 -8.02 19.57
N ARG A 419 21.71 -7.71 20.87
CA ARG A 419 21.44 -8.66 21.93
C ARG A 419 20.00 -8.51 22.40
N LEU A 420 19.29 -9.64 22.49
CA LEU A 420 17.94 -9.72 23.01
C LEU A 420 17.88 -10.77 24.10
N SER A 421 17.27 -10.41 25.25
CA SER A 421 16.90 -11.38 26.27
C SER A 421 15.45 -11.82 26.02
N VAL A 422 15.22 -13.11 25.83
CA VAL A 422 13.89 -13.70 25.57
C VAL A 422 13.52 -14.67 26.69
N SER A 423 12.25 -14.62 27.13
CA SER A 423 11.73 -15.61 28.11
C SER A 423 11.01 -16.72 27.37
N PHE A 424 11.42 -17.94 27.65
CA PHE A 424 10.82 -19.11 27.02
C PHE A 424 9.34 -19.27 27.38
N ASP A 425 8.95 -18.99 28.63
CA ASP A 425 7.55 -19.00 29.07
C ASP A 425 6.71 -17.93 28.37
N ARG A 426 7.26 -16.70 28.14
CA ARG A 426 6.57 -15.66 27.36
C ARG A 426 6.43 -16.06 25.90
N MET A 427 7.47 -16.67 25.34
CA MET A 427 7.48 -17.19 23.98
C MET A 427 6.38 -18.26 23.78
N ILE A 428 6.26 -19.22 24.68
CA ILE A 428 5.21 -20.24 24.65
C ILE A 428 3.82 -19.59 24.76
N ARG A 429 3.66 -18.62 25.67
CA ARG A 429 2.37 -17.90 25.79
C ARG A 429 1.98 -17.13 24.55
N LEU A 430 2.95 -16.52 23.88
CA LEU A 430 2.72 -15.78 22.63
C LEU A 430 2.44 -16.75 21.48
N ALA A 431 3.18 -17.86 21.39
CA ALA A 431 2.96 -18.91 20.41
C ALA A 431 1.62 -19.64 20.61
N GLY A 432 1.15 -19.77 21.87
CA GLY A 432 -0.08 -20.46 22.23
C GLY A 432 0.07 -21.99 22.42
N PHE A 433 1.26 -22.54 22.26
CA PHE A 433 1.57 -23.98 22.43
C PHE A 433 3.05 -24.16 22.78
N PHE A 434 3.38 -25.36 23.24
CA PHE A 434 4.73 -25.72 23.66
C PHE A 434 5.58 -26.19 22.47
N ILE A 435 6.76 -25.62 22.31
CA ILE A 435 7.80 -26.07 21.39
C ILE A 435 8.99 -26.58 22.25
N PRO A 436 9.52 -27.80 22.01
CA PRO A 436 10.67 -28.29 22.78
C PRO A 436 11.90 -27.39 22.62
N ASN A 437 12.62 -27.14 23.71
CA ASN A 437 13.82 -26.30 23.75
C ASN A 437 14.86 -26.73 22.70
N ASP A 438 15.11 -28.04 22.58
CA ASP A 438 16.05 -28.56 21.57
C ASP A 438 15.64 -28.21 20.12
N THR A 439 14.34 -28.10 19.86
CA THR A 439 13.83 -27.69 18.53
C THR A 439 14.05 -26.20 18.34
N VAL A 440 13.77 -25.38 19.37
CA VAL A 440 14.01 -23.94 19.34
C VAL A 440 15.49 -23.64 19.12
N SER A 441 16.38 -24.30 19.90
CA SER A 441 17.84 -24.12 19.75
C SER A 441 18.32 -24.44 18.34
N LYS A 442 17.85 -25.55 17.76
CA LYS A 442 18.18 -25.94 16.38
C LYS A 442 17.69 -24.92 15.35
N ILE A 443 16.47 -24.39 15.53
CA ILE A 443 15.93 -23.35 14.64
C ILE A 443 16.82 -22.12 14.70
N LEU A 444 17.12 -21.63 15.90
CA LEU A 444 17.94 -20.44 16.10
C LEU A 444 19.36 -20.61 15.51
N GLU A 445 19.99 -21.77 15.79
CA GLU A 445 21.33 -22.10 15.26
C GLU A 445 21.36 -22.09 13.74
N HIS A 446 20.41 -22.75 13.07
CA HIS A 446 20.35 -22.78 11.60
C HIS A 446 20.00 -21.42 10.97
N LEU A 447 19.32 -20.54 11.71
CA LEU A 447 19.06 -19.15 11.32
C LEU A 447 20.24 -18.22 11.64
N GLU A 448 21.37 -18.76 12.09
CA GLU A 448 22.58 -18.02 12.51
C GLU A 448 22.34 -17.07 13.71
N ILE A 449 21.24 -17.29 14.49
CA ILE A 449 20.98 -16.59 15.75
C ILE A 449 21.73 -17.32 16.86
N LYS A 450 22.73 -16.66 17.44
CA LYS A 450 23.59 -17.29 18.45
C LYS A 450 22.97 -17.19 19.84
N ILE A 451 22.89 -18.32 20.53
CA ILE A 451 22.55 -18.37 21.96
C ILE A 451 23.84 -18.11 22.76
N GLU A 452 23.93 -16.93 23.39
CA GLU A 452 25.09 -16.55 24.20
C GLU A 452 25.04 -17.12 25.62
N LYS A 453 23.80 -17.16 26.20
CA LYS A 453 23.57 -17.73 27.53
C LYS A 453 22.18 -18.35 27.65
N GLU A 454 22.07 -19.40 28.40
CA GLU A 454 20.84 -20.05 28.84
C GLU A 454 20.74 -20.00 30.36
N ASN A 455 19.89 -19.12 30.89
CA ASN A 455 19.66 -18.96 32.33
C ASN A 455 18.25 -19.44 32.71
N GLY A 456 18.03 -20.77 32.67
CA GLY A 456 16.70 -21.33 32.93
C GLY A 456 15.64 -20.90 31.91
N ASP A 457 14.71 -20.04 32.32
CA ASP A 457 13.66 -19.51 31.43
C ASP A 457 14.15 -18.38 30.52
N GLU A 458 15.20 -17.65 30.86
CA GLU A 458 15.73 -16.51 30.06
C GLU A 458 16.96 -16.92 29.25
N TRP A 459 16.89 -16.64 27.95
CA TRP A 459 17.95 -16.85 26.99
C TRP A 459 18.45 -15.53 26.44
N ASP A 460 19.76 -15.33 26.49
CA ASP A 460 20.41 -14.19 25.85
C ASP A 460 20.84 -14.57 24.43
N LEU A 461 20.25 -13.92 23.46
CA LEU A 461 20.50 -14.16 22.03
C LEU A 461 21.30 -13.04 21.40
N LEU A 462 22.22 -13.38 20.52
CA LEU A 462 22.85 -12.44 19.59
C LEU A 462 22.23 -12.61 18.20
N ILE A 463 21.47 -11.62 17.78
CA ILE A 463 20.81 -11.59 16.48
C ILE A 463 21.81 -11.04 15.45
N PRO A 464 22.08 -11.74 14.34
CA PRO A 464 23.03 -11.29 13.34
C PRO A 464 22.54 -10.02 12.63
N ALA A 465 23.48 -9.17 12.21
CA ALA A 465 23.19 -7.85 11.64
C ALA A 465 22.36 -7.89 10.35
N PHE A 466 22.40 -9.00 9.59
CA PHE A 466 21.58 -9.15 8.38
C PHE A 466 20.08 -9.34 8.66
N LYS A 467 19.69 -9.71 9.89
CA LYS A 467 18.29 -9.77 10.31
C LYS A 467 17.81 -8.42 10.84
N THR A 468 17.71 -7.45 9.95
CA THR A 468 17.51 -6.03 10.27
C THR A 468 16.23 -5.73 11.06
N ASP A 469 15.22 -6.58 10.95
CA ASP A 469 13.89 -6.41 11.56
C ASP A 469 13.66 -7.24 12.83
N VAL A 470 14.55 -8.19 13.17
CA VAL A 470 14.44 -9.02 14.37
C VAL A 470 15.02 -8.26 15.56
N LYS A 471 14.22 -7.41 16.21
CA LYS A 471 14.66 -6.50 17.29
C LYS A 471 13.91 -6.67 18.62
N ARG A 472 12.89 -7.49 18.66
CA ARG A 472 12.04 -7.73 19.84
C ARG A 472 11.85 -9.22 20.05
N GLU A 473 11.46 -9.59 21.24
CA GLU A 473 11.11 -10.99 21.60
C GLU A 473 10.07 -11.57 20.63
N ALA A 474 9.03 -10.81 20.29
CA ALA A 474 7.99 -11.24 19.35
C ALA A 474 8.55 -11.57 17.94
N ASP A 475 9.57 -10.84 17.49
CA ASP A 475 10.20 -11.08 16.19
C ASP A 475 11.02 -12.41 16.21
N VAL A 476 11.63 -12.75 17.35
CA VAL A 476 12.29 -14.04 17.52
C VAL A 476 11.25 -15.18 17.52
N VAL A 477 10.11 -14.96 18.17
CA VAL A 477 9.00 -15.94 18.14
C VAL A 477 8.51 -16.16 16.71
N GLU A 478 8.36 -15.11 15.92
CA GLU A 478 8.03 -15.20 14.47
C GLU A 478 9.04 -16.06 13.72
N GLU A 479 10.34 -15.82 13.92
CA GLU A 479 11.41 -16.61 13.30
C GLU A 479 11.32 -18.10 13.65
N ILE A 480 11.00 -18.42 14.91
CA ILE A 480 10.81 -19.79 15.34
C ILE A 480 9.56 -20.42 14.72
N LEU A 481 8.43 -19.69 14.74
CA LEU A 481 7.14 -20.22 14.28
C LEU A 481 7.12 -20.47 12.77
N ARG A 482 7.73 -19.58 11.97
CA ARG A 482 7.78 -19.75 10.51
C ARG A 482 8.58 -20.99 10.09
N ILE A 483 9.64 -21.33 10.84
CA ILE A 483 10.44 -22.56 10.57
C ILE A 483 9.77 -23.81 11.16
N TYR A 484 9.19 -23.70 12.36
CA TYR A 484 8.43 -24.79 12.98
C TYR A 484 7.22 -25.20 12.12
N GLY A 485 6.63 -24.23 11.42
CA GLY A 485 5.51 -24.38 10.50
C GLY A 485 4.15 -24.13 11.16
N TYR A 486 3.44 -23.14 10.65
CA TYR A 486 2.10 -22.76 11.15
C TYR A 486 1.06 -23.89 11.02
N ASN A 487 1.23 -24.83 10.10
CA ASN A 487 0.35 -26.00 9.93
C ASN A 487 0.61 -27.13 10.95
N SER A 488 1.69 -27.01 11.75
CA SER A 488 2.04 -28.01 12.76
C SER A 488 1.28 -27.84 14.08
N PHE A 489 0.42 -26.78 14.18
CA PHE A 489 -0.30 -26.44 15.40
C PHE A 489 -1.59 -27.22 15.54
N THR A 490 -1.79 -27.81 16.72
CA THR A 490 -3.09 -28.37 17.09
C THR A 490 -3.94 -27.27 17.72
N LEU A 491 -5.00 -26.85 17.01
CA LEU A 491 -5.92 -25.86 17.55
C LEU A 491 -6.62 -26.40 18.80
N PRO A 492 -6.70 -25.63 19.89
CA PRO A 492 -7.42 -26.02 21.08
C PRO A 492 -8.92 -26.13 20.78
N LYS A 493 -9.58 -27.17 21.36
CA LYS A 493 -11.03 -27.37 21.18
C LYS A 493 -11.88 -26.25 21.78
N HIS A 494 -11.33 -25.50 22.71
CA HIS A 494 -12.03 -24.42 23.43
C HIS A 494 -11.20 -23.14 23.40
N LEU A 495 -11.83 -22.03 23.02
CA LEU A 495 -11.28 -20.69 23.21
C LEU A 495 -11.48 -20.27 24.69
N LYS A 496 -10.40 -19.97 25.38
CA LYS A 496 -10.43 -19.34 26.70
C LYS A 496 -10.18 -17.85 26.52
N SER A 497 -11.19 -17.02 26.76
CA SER A 497 -11.07 -15.57 26.69
C SER A 497 -11.63 -14.95 27.96
N SER A 498 -10.94 -13.94 28.48
CA SER A 498 -11.52 -13.06 29.50
C SER A 498 -12.38 -12.05 28.77
N LEU A 499 -13.67 -12.04 29.05
CA LEU A 499 -14.55 -10.99 28.52
C LEU A 499 -14.43 -9.78 29.44
N PRO A 500 -13.84 -8.66 28.98
CA PRO A 500 -13.84 -7.44 29.77
C PRO A 500 -15.29 -6.94 29.88
N VAL A 501 -15.76 -6.77 31.10
CA VAL A 501 -17.03 -6.10 31.37
C VAL A 501 -16.71 -4.61 31.50
N TYR A 502 -17.13 -3.82 30.52
CA TYR A 502 -17.00 -2.38 30.58
C TYR A 502 -18.37 -1.77 30.93
N ASP A 503 -18.40 -0.93 31.96
CA ASP A 503 -19.55 -0.05 32.27
C ASP A 503 -19.67 1.12 31.28
N LYS A 504 -19.32 0.87 30.01
CA LYS A 504 -19.42 1.87 28.95
C LYS A 504 -20.61 1.55 28.05
N ILE A 505 -21.22 2.64 27.54
CA ILE A 505 -22.29 2.50 26.56
C ILE A 505 -21.79 1.71 25.36
N ASP A 506 -22.61 0.79 24.88
CA ASP A 506 -22.39 0.13 23.61
C ASP A 506 -22.73 1.11 22.47
N VAL A 507 -21.68 1.72 21.92
CA VAL A 507 -21.79 2.74 20.86
C VAL A 507 -22.53 2.19 19.67
N GLN A 508 -22.17 0.99 19.20
CA GLN A 508 -22.77 0.37 18.02
C GLN A 508 -24.25 0.07 18.23
N LYS A 509 -24.62 -0.44 19.37
CA LYS A 509 -26.04 -0.68 19.72
C LYS A 509 -26.83 0.62 19.75
N THR A 510 -26.24 1.68 20.29
CA THR A 510 -26.90 3.00 20.34
C THR A 510 -27.08 3.58 18.95
N GLU A 511 -26.05 3.54 18.10
CA GLU A 511 -26.10 3.96 16.70
C GLU A 511 -27.15 3.16 15.93
N ASN A 512 -27.19 1.83 16.06
CA ASN A 512 -28.18 0.99 15.42
C ASN A 512 -29.62 1.34 15.88
N THR A 513 -29.84 1.59 17.16
CA THR A 513 -31.15 1.99 17.69
C THR A 513 -31.66 3.30 17.08
N ILE A 514 -30.77 4.29 16.94
CA ILE A 514 -31.12 5.57 16.31
C ILE A 514 -31.28 5.41 14.79
N ALA A 515 -30.44 4.60 14.15
CA ALA A 515 -30.58 4.30 12.71
C ALA A 515 -31.91 3.62 12.41
N GLU A 516 -32.36 2.65 13.24
CA GLU A 516 -33.67 2.01 13.11
C GLU A 516 -34.83 3.01 13.32
N LEU A 517 -34.70 3.90 14.31
CA LEU A 517 -35.71 4.97 14.54
C LEU A 517 -35.82 5.89 13.32
N LEU A 518 -34.70 6.34 12.74
CA LEU A 518 -34.68 7.21 11.58
C LEU A 518 -35.14 6.48 10.32
N SER A 519 -34.73 5.26 10.09
CA SER A 519 -35.16 4.43 8.96
C SER A 519 -36.67 4.15 9.04
N GLY A 520 -37.19 3.86 10.25
CA GLY A 520 -38.60 3.71 10.50
C GLY A 520 -39.40 4.99 10.23
N ALA A 521 -38.77 6.17 10.36
CA ALA A 521 -39.33 7.47 9.99
C ALA A 521 -39.16 7.83 8.51
N GLY A 522 -38.66 6.90 7.70
CA GLY A 522 -38.49 7.01 6.24
C GLY A 522 -37.18 7.74 5.82
N PHE A 523 -36.18 7.83 6.68
CA PHE A 523 -34.88 8.30 6.29
C PHE A 523 -34.05 7.20 5.61
N ILE A 524 -33.17 7.61 4.73
CA ILE A 524 -32.19 6.75 4.05
C ILE A 524 -30.82 7.09 4.63
N GLU A 525 -30.12 6.06 5.10
CA GLU A 525 -28.74 6.22 5.52
C GLU A 525 -27.83 6.42 4.30
N VAL A 526 -26.94 7.37 4.39
CA VAL A 526 -25.93 7.63 3.37
C VAL A 526 -24.54 7.56 3.97
N TRP A 527 -23.56 7.23 3.15
CA TRP A 527 -22.17 7.17 3.56
C TRP A 527 -21.34 7.97 2.57
N THR A 528 -20.99 9.18 2.97
CA THR A 528 -20.28 10.13 2.14
C THR A 528 -18.78 10.10 2.41
N ASN A 529 -17.98 10.58 1.43
CA ASN A 529 -16.54 10.62 1.56
C ASN A 529 -16.11 11.64 2.63
N SER A 530 -15.13 11.26 3.45
CA SER A 530 -14.49 12.17 4.42
C SER A 530 -13.54 13.18 3.77
N VAL A 531 -13.11 12.92 2.55
CA VAL A 531 -12.28 13.84 1.74
C VAL A 531 -13.19 14.66 0.84
N THR A 532 -12.99 15.97 0.83
CA THR A 532 -13.82 16.95 0.11
C THR A 532 -12.96 18.05 -0.51
N GLN A 533 -13.60 18.95 -1.24
CA GLN A 533 -12.92 20.16 -1.75
C GLN A 533 -12.79 21.20 -0.65
N SER A 534 -11.56 21.66 -0.41
CA SER A 534 -11.28 22.71 0.58
C SER A 534 -12.03 24.02 0.33
N LYS A 535 -12.37 24.31 -0.93
CA LYS A 535 -13.09 25.53 -1.34
C LYS A 535 -14.58 25.57 -0.93
N PHE A 536 -15.17 24.41 -0.54
CA PHE A 536 -16.58 24.38 -0.11
C PHE A 536 -16.78 24.99 1.28
N GLU A 537 -15.75 24.98 2.13
CA GLU A 537 -15.86 25.54 3.47
C GLU A 537 -15.91 27.06 3.39
N GLU A 538 -17.04 27.61 3.79
CA GLU A 538 -17.33 29.05 3.73
C GLU A 538 -17.15 29.74 5.06
N GLU A 539 -17.28 29.01 6.15
CA GLU A 539 -17.02 29.56 7.47
C GLU A 539 -15.50 29.74 7.68
N GLU A 540 -15.06 30.98 7.89
CA GLU A 540 -13.63 31.29 7.97
C GLU A 540 -12.91 30.53 9.08
N THR A 541 -13.54 30.38 10.24
CA THR A 541 -13.00 29.66 11.38
C THR A 541 -12.74 28.19 11.03
N LEU A 542 -13.70 27.53 10.37
CA LEU A 542 -13.59 26.14 9.95
C LEU A 542 -12.57 25.99 8.81
N ARG A 543 -12.51 26.95 7.88
CA ARG A 543 -11.54 26.98 6.79
C ARG A 543 -10.09 27.02 7.30
N LEU A 544 -9.82 27.78 8.36
CA LEU A 544 -8.50 27.83 8.99
C LEU A 544 -8.13 26.51 9.70
N GLN A 545 -9.13 25.75 10.11
CA GLN A 545 -8.96 24.46 10.77
C GLN A 545 -8.91 23.27 9.82
N GLN A 546 -8.99 23.47 8.51
CA GLN A 546 -8.96 22.39 7.53
C GLN A 546 -7.65 21.59 7.59
N VAL A 547 -7.79 20.27 7.46
CA VAL A 547 -6.68 19.33 7.29
C VAL A 547 -6.50 19.06 5.81
N LYS A 548 -5.49 19.69 5.20
CA LYS A 548 -5.16 19.48 3.78
C LYS A 548 -4.31 18.25 3.57
N LEU A 549 -4.58 17.53 2.47
CA LEU A 549 -3.79 16.37 2.07
C LEU A 549 -2.47 16.82 1.43
N LEU A 550 -1.38 16.13 1.77
CA LEU A 550 -0.05 16.41 1.20
C LEU A 550 0.03 16.05 -0.29
N ASN A 551 -0.61 14.95 -0.68
CA ASN A 551 -0.56 14.38 -2.03
C ASN A 551 -1.97 14.11 -2.53
N SER A 552 -2.80 15.16 -2.70
CA SER A 552 -4.13 14.99 -3.29
C SER A 552 -4.01 14.58 -4.76
N GLN A 553 -4.75 13.54 -5.16
CA GLN A 553 -4.77 13.08 -6.55
C GLN A 553 -5.50 14.07 -7.48
N THR A 554 -6.48 14.78 -6.94
CA THR A 554 -7.27 15.79 -7.65
C THR A 554 -7.49 17.01 -6.76
N THR A 555 -7.76 18.16 -7.37
CA THR A 555 -8.16 19.40 -6.66
C THR A 555 -9.57 19.31 -6.07
N GLU A 556 -10.32 18.27 -6.42
CA GLU A 556 -11.67 18.02 -5.91
C GLU A 556 -11.68 17.22 -4.61
N LEU A 557 -10.55 16.63 -4.22
CA LEU A 557 -10.39 15.82 -3.01
C LEU A 557 -9.07 16.23 -2.33
N ASP A 558 -8.99 17.47 -1.85
CA ASP A 558 -7.76 18.07 -1.35
C ASP A 558 -7.71 18.27 0.18
N ALA A 559 -8.86 18.11 0.89
CA ALA A 559 -8.94 18.30 2.32
C ALA A 559 -9.90 17.32 3.00
N LEU A 560 -9.69 17.08 4.30
CA LEU A 560 -10.69 16.40 5.13
C LEU A 560 -11.81 17.37 5.51
N ARG A 561 -13.06 16.88 5.53
CA ARG A 561 -14.26 17.69 5.81
C ARG A 561 -14.28 18.23 7.22
N THR A 562 -14.54 19.53 7.37
CA THR A 562 -14.79 20.24 8.63
C THR A 562 -16.28 20.28 8.98
N SER A 563 -17.16 20.12 8.00
CA SER A 563 -18.60 19.97 8.12
C SER A 563 -19.09 18.84 7.22
N MET A 564 -20.16 18.16 7.61
CA MET A 564 -20.79 17.12 6.81
C MET A 564 -21.82 17.68 5.82
N LEU A 565 -22.15 18.96 5.92
CA LEU A 565 -23.14 19.62 5.07
C LEU A 565 -22.86 19.47 3.58
N TYR A 566 -21.65 19.83 3.16
CA TYR A 566 -21.30 19.91 1.73
C TYR A 566 -21.35 18.56 1.04
N SER A 567 -20.88 17.50 1.71
CA SER A 567 -20.98 16.12 1.19
C SER A 567 -22.43 15.68 1.00
N LEU A 568 -23.32 16.07 1.94
CA LEU A 568 -24.76 15.76 1.79
C LEU A 568 -25.42 16.61 0.71
N LEU A 569 -25.01 17.86 0.48
CA LEU A 569 -25.49 18.67 -0.64
C LEU A 569 -25.08 18.04 -1.99
N GLU A 570 -23.91 17.45 -2.10
CA GLU A 570 -23.53 16.66 -3.29
C GLU A 570 -24.46 15.47 -3.52
N VAL A 571 -24.87 14.77 -2.44
CA VAL A 571 -25.87 13.68 -2.53
C VAL A 571 -27.23 14.21 -2.99
N VAL A 572 -27.67 15.36 -2.48
CA VAL A 572 -28.93 15.99 -2.91
C VAL A 572 -28.85 16.35 -4.39
N ALA A 573 -27.79 17.01 -4.84
CA ALA A 573 -27.59 17.37 -6.25
C ALA A 573 -27.57 16.13 -7.15
N TYR A 574 -26.87 15.08 -6.74
CA TYR A 574 -26.82 13.80 -7.46
C TYR A 574 -28.21 13.18 -7.66
N ASN A 575 -29.01 13.15 -6.60
CA ASN A 575 -30.36 12.59 -6.64
C ASN A 575 -31.33 13.48 -7.44
N GLN A 576 -31.25 14.80 -7.24
CA GLN A 576 -32.08 15.77 -7.97
C GLN A 576 -31.88 15.67 -9.49
N ASN A 577 -30.64 15.49 -9.95
CA ASN A 577 -30.31 15.28 -11.36
C ASN A 577 -30.91 13.97 -11.92
N ARG A 578 -31.31 13.05 -11.04
CA ARG A 578 -32.03 11.80 -11.37
C ARG A 578 -33.52 11.86 -11.08
N ARG A 579 -34.09 13.06 -10.84
CA ARG A 579 -35.47 13.33 -10.54
C ARG A 579 -36.00 12.77 -9.21
N ALA A 580 -35.09 12.35 -8.33
CA ALA A 580 -35.44 12.00 -6.95
C ALA A 580 -35.20 13.25 -6.08
N ILE A 581 -36.31 14.00 -5.83
CA ILE A 581 -36.22 15.32 -5.17
C ILE A 581 -36.72 15.29 -3.73
N ASP A 582 -37.49 14.28 -3.34
CA ASP A 582 -38.07 14.14 -2.00
C ASP A 582 -37.14 13.24 -1.16
N LEU A 583 -36.29 13.87 -0.39
CA LEU A 583 -35.20 13.19 0.30
C LEU A 583 -35.28 13.39 1.82
N ARG A 584 -35.10 12.29 2.56
CA ARG A 584 -34.84 12.24 3.99
C ARG A 584 -33.53 11.46 4.17
N LEU A 585 -32.45 12.15 4.48
CA LEU A 585 -31.12 11.54 4.57
C LEU A 585 -30.56 11.67 5.98
N PHE A 586 -29.83 10.65 6.42
CA PHE A 586 -29.02 10.74 7.63
C PHE A 586 -27.66 10.06 7.44
N GLU A 587 -26.67 10.50 8.22
CA GLU A 587 -25.34 9.91 8.24
C GLU A 587 -24.73 10.02 9.63
N PHE A 588 -24.17 8.91 10.12
CA PHE A 588 -23.21 8.92 11.21
C PHE A 588 -21.80 9.09 10.60
N GLY A 589 -21.16 10.19 10.88
CA GLY A 589 -19.86 10.49 10.28
C GLY A 589 -18.92 11.23 11.21
N LYS A 590 -17.79 11.64 10.67
CA LYS A 590 -16.79 12.41 11.41
C LYS A 590 -16.44 13.70 10.68
N THR A 591 -16.11 14.71 11.45
CA THR A 591 -15.46 15.94 10.99
C THR A 591 -14.04 16.03 11.55
N TYR A 592 -13.15 16.70 10.82
CA TYR A 592 -11.72 16.71 11.11
C TYR A 592 -11.22 18.15 11.20
N HIS A 593 -10.49 18.46 12.27
CA HIS A 593 -10.05 19.83 12.55
C HIS A 593 -8.58 19.86 12.95
N ARG A 594 -7.84 20.80 12.39
CA ARG A 594 -6.48 21.12 12.80
C ARG A 594 -6.53 22.19 13.90
N LEU A 595 -6.17 21.82 15.12
CA LEU A 595 -6.17 22.72 16.28
C LEU A 595 -4.89 23.54 16.38
N ALA A 596 -3.76 22.93 16.02
CA ALA A 596 -2.43 23.54 15.99
C ALA A 596 -1.52 22.76 15.03
N GLU A 597 -0.25 23.17 14.90
CA GLU A 597 0.74 22.39 14.17
C GLU A 597 0.86 20.98 14.78
N LYS A 598 0.67 19.94 13.95
CA LYS A 598 0.68 18.51 14.33
C LYS A 598 -0.35 18.10 15.39
N LYS A 599 -1.36 18.96 15.68
CA LYS A 599 -2.44 18.62 16.61
C LYS A 599 -3.78 18.63 15.87
N PHE A 600 -4.43 17.47 15.84
CA PHE A 600 -5.69 17.25 15.11
C PHE A 600 -6.79 16.81 16.09
N SER A 601 -8.03 17.03 15.69
CA SER A 601 -9.22 16.57 16.41
C SER A 601 -10.20 15.95 15.43
N GLU A 602 -10.78 14.82 15.83
CA GLU A 602 -11.91 14.18 15.16
C GLU A 602 -13.15 14.33 16.05
N LYS A 603 -14.30 14.63 15.44
CA LYS A 603 -15.58 14.75 16.15
C LYS A 603 -16.63 13.93 15.43
N ARG A 604 -17.27 13.01 16.15
CA ARG A 604 -18.40 12.24 15.59
C ARG A 604 -19.65 13.10 15.56
N LYS A 605 -20.38 13.00 14.47
CA LYS A 605 -21.62 13.72 14.21
C LYS A 605 -22.70 12.78 13.72
N LEU A 606 -23.93 13.04 14.11
CA LEU A 606 -25.11 12.55 13.42
C LEU A 606 -25.71 13.72 12.66
N VAL A 607 -25.97 13.56 11.37
CA VAL A 607 -26.59 14.60 10.54
C VAL A 607 -27.88 14.10 9.91
N LEU A 608 -28.84 15.00 9.82
CA LEU A 608 -30.11 14.77 9.16
C LEU A 608 -30.34 15.84 8.11
N LEU A 609 -30.89 15.44 6.95
CA LEU A 609 -31.22 16.37 5.87
C LEU A 609 -32.60 16.05 5.30
N LEU A 610 -33.41 17.09 5.10
CA LEU A 610 -34.69 17.03 4.43
C LEU A 610 -34.67 17.94 3.19
N CYS A 611 -35.20 17.42 2.08
CA CYS A 611 -35.40 18.18 0.84
C CYS A 611 -36.69 17.72 0.14
N GLY A 612 -37.41 18.62 -0.50
CA GLY A 612 -38.64 18.28 -1.27
C GLY A 612 -39.88 18.19 -0.43
N LYS A 613 -40.73 17.16 -0.65
CA LYS A 613 -42.04 17.01 -0.03
C LYS A 613 -42.02 15.92 1.05
N SER A 614 -42.84 16.13 2.08
CA SER A 614 -43.04 15.16 3.18
C SER A 614 -43.94 14.00 2.74
N SER A 615 -44.84 14.24 1.79
CA SER A 615 -45.74 13.25 1.19
C SER A 615 -45.96 13.54 -0.30
N SER A 616 -46.19 12.50 -1.08
CA SER A 616 -46.47 12.61 -2.51
C SER A 616 -47.87 13.21 -2.75
N ASP A 617 -48.01 13.91 -3.88
CA ASP A 617 -49.34 14.33 -4.36
C ASP A 617 -50.17 13.09 -4.67
N ASN A 618 -51.41 13.09 -4.20
CA ASN A 618 -52.38 12.04 -4.52
C ASN A 618 -53.76 12.66 -4.82
N TRP A 619 -54.73 11.83 -5.18
CA TRP A 619 -56.06 12.28 -5.57
C TRP A 619 -56.85 12.98 -4.44
N LEU A 620 -56.49 12.74 -3.19
CA LEU A 620 -57.16 13.28 -2.01
C LEU A 620 -56.45 14.50 -1.45
N THR A 621 -55.14 14.49 -1.43
CA THR A 621 -54.30 15.53 -0.80
C THR A 621 -53.15 15.94 -1.67
N LYS A 622 -52.82 17.24 -1.68
CA LYS A 622 -51.55 17.72 -2.23
C LYS A 622 -50.49 17.51 -1.19
N GLY A 623 -49.32 16.99 -1.64
CA GLY A 623 -48.17 16.80 -0.80
C GLY A 623 -47.68 18.14 -0.25
N THR A 624 -47.32 18.15 1.02
CA THR A 624 -46.75 19.32 1.71
C THR A 624 -45.24 19.30 1.60
N ALA A 625 -44.66 20.46 1.36
CA ALA A 625 -43.20 20.60 1.40
C ALA A 625 -42.68 20.36 2.82
N PHE A 626 -41.44 19.86 2.92
CA PHE A 626 -40.76 19.86 4.20
C PHE A 626 -40.49 21.30 4.66
N ASP A 627 -40.54 21.48 5.97
CA ASP A 627 -40.21 22.74 6.64
C ASP A 627 -39.29 22.50 7.82
N PHE A 628 -38.90 23.60 8.47
CA PHE A 628 -38.07 23.58 9.65
C PHE A 628 -38.62 22.71 10.79
N TYR A 629 -39.94 22.75 10.99
CA TYR A 629 -40.61 22.06 12.11
C TYR A 629 -40.61 20.54 11.93
N HIS A 630 -40.66 20.06 10.70
CA HIS A 630 -40.44 18.64 10.39
C HIS A 630 -39.06 18.18 10.86
N LEU A 631 -38.00 18.90 10.49
CA LEU A 631 -36.65 18.52 10.89
C LEU A 631 -36.45 18.64 12.42
N LYS A 632 -36.97 19.72 13.03
CA LYS A 632 -36.96 19.90 14.47
C LYS A 632 -37.62 18.75 15.23
N SER A 633 -38.76 18.24 14.74
CA SER A 633 -39.44 17.09 15.32
C SER A 633 -38.55 15.83 15.30
N PHE A 634 -37.91 15.51 14.17
CA PHE A 634 -37.01 14.36 14.08
C PHE A 634 -35.82 14.49 15.02
N VAL A 635 -35.16 15.65 15.05
CA VAL A 635 -34.04 15.89 15.95
C VAL A 635 -34.46 15.76 17.42
N THR A 636 -35.63 16.33 17.79
CA THR A 636 -36.16 16.22 19.14
C THR A 636 -36.43 14.77 19.54
N ASN A 637 -36.96 13.95 18.60
CA ASN A 637 -37.17 12.54 18.85
C ASN A 637 -35.83 11.78 19.08
N VAL A 638 -34.80 12.08 18.28
CA VAL A 638 -33.45 11.52 18.52
C VAL A 638 -32.91 11.89 19.89
N LEU A 639 -32.99 13.18 20.28
CA LEU A 639 -32.51 13.66 21.55
C LEU A 639 -33.27 13.02 22.74
N ASN A 640 -34.59 12.94 22.64
CA ASN A 640 -35.44 12.34 23.67
C ASN A 640 -35.23 10.82 23.84
N SER A 641 -34.89 10.10 22.74
CA SER A 641 -34.62 8.66 22.80
C SER A 641 -33.33 8.32 23.55
N LEU A 642 -32.39 9.28 23.63
CA LEU A 642 -31.12 9.13 24.34
C LEU A 642 -31.12 9.68 25.76
N GLY A 643 -32.18 10.37 26.16
CA GLY A 643 -32.37 10.91 27.50
C GLY A 643 -33.21 12.17 27.50
N HIS A 644 -33.67 12.58 28.68
CA HIS A 644 -34.37 13.84 28.83
C HIS A 644 -33.39 14.96 29.14
N TYR A 645 -33.17 15.82 28.16
CA TYR A 645 -32.27 16.95 28.28
C TYR A 645 -33.02 18.27 28.24
N THR A 646 -32.62 19.20 29.11
CA THR A 646 -33.06 20.57 29.03
C THR A 646 -32.03 21.37 28.25
N PHE A 647 -32.44 21.97 27.14
CA PHE A 647 -31.56 22.75 26.28
C PHE A 647 -31.93 24.22 26.31
N GLU A 648 -30.90 25.06 26.36
CA GLU A 648 -31.04 26.45 25.98
C GLU A 648 -31.15 26.53 24.45
N LYS A 649 -32.02 27.37 23.94
CA LYS A 649 -32.30 27.54 22.51
C LYS A 649 -31.83 28.94 22.09
N GLU A 650 -30.94 29.01 21.14
CA GLU A 650 -30.43 30.24 20.56
C GLU A 650 -30.70 30.27 19.06
N VAL A 651 -31.24 31.40 18.56
CA VAL A 651 -31.44 31.64 17.13
C VAL A 651 -30.24 32.37 16.56
N SER A 652 -29.72 31.92 15.43
CA SER A 652 -28.57 32.53 14.76
C SER A 652 -28.81 32.59 13.26
N GLU A 653 -28.19 33.56 12.58
CA GLU A 653 -28.17 33.70 11.12
C GLU A 653 -26.78 33.48 10.55
N LEU A 654 -26.04 32.54 11.11
CA LEU A 654 -24.66 32.25 10.69
C LEU A 654 -24.67 31.50 9.36
N HIS A 655 -23.96 32.02 8.37
CA HIS A 655 -23.72 31.33 7.10
C HIS A 655 -22.98 29.98 7.35
N PRO A 656 -23.33 28.87 6.68
CA PRO A 656 -24.13 28.75 5.45
C PRO A 656 -25.64 28.57 5.65
N TYR A 657 -26.18 28.88 6.79
CA TYR A 657 -27.62 28.85 7.06
C TYR A 657 -28.30 30.17 6.69
N ASN A 658 -29.55 30.09 6.26
CA ASN A 658 -30.44 31.25 6.18
C ASN A 658 -30.88 31.69 7.58
N PHE A 659 -31.27 30.70 8.39
CA PHE A 659 -31.42 30.81 9.85
C PHE A 659 -31.15 29.44 10.47
N ASN A 660 -30.74 29.42 11.74
CA ASN A 660 -30.59 28.19 12.48
C ASN A 660 -30.99 28.35 13.95
N LEU A 661 -31.39 27.24 14.55
CA LEU A 661 -31.67 27.08 15.97
C LEU A 661 -30.58 26.18 16.55
N ILE A 662 -29.92 26.66 17.59
CA ILE A 662 -28.87 25.94 18.29
C ILE A 662 -29.39 25.46 19.63
N PHE A 663 -29.22 24.17 19.91
CA PHE A 663 -29.47 23.57 21.22
C PHE A 663 -28.17 23.51 21.98
N LYS A 664 -28.11 24.17 23.10
CA LYS A 664 -26.92 24.25 23.97
C LYS A 664 -27.20 23.70 25.37
N THR A 665 -26.18 23.21 26.02
CA THR A 665 -26.14 22.92 27.44
C THR A 665 -24.72 23.20 27.95
N GLU A 666 -24.62 23.94 29.06
CA GLU A 666 -23.33 24.31 29.68
C GLU A 666 -22.30 24.82 28.62
N GLU A 667 -22.69 25.74 27.76
CA GLU A 667 -21.84 26.30 26.67
C GLU A 667 -21.50 25.32 25.52
N ILE A 668 -21.93 24.06 25.60
CA ILE A 668 -21.67 23.07 24.55
C ILE A 668 -22.84 23.08 23.56
N GLU A 669 -22.51 23.25 22.26
CA GLU A 669 -23.46 23.04 21.18
C GLU A 669 -23.72 21.55 21.00
N VAL A 670 -24.98 21.14 21.31
CA VAL A 670 -25.42 19.74 21.20
C VAL A 670 -26.01 19.45 19.84
N ALA A 671 -26.81 20.35 19.32
CA ALA A 671 -27.39 20.22 17.99
C ALA A 671 -27.62 21.60 17.36
N ARG A 672 -27.48 21.67 16.04
CA ARG A 672 -27.82 22.83 15.22
C ARG A 672 -28.79 22.38 14.11
N ILE A 673 -29.88 23.10 13.96
CA ILE A 673 -30.94 22.80 12.99
C ILE A 673 -31.24 24.07 12.20
N GLY A 674 -31.28 24.03 10.89
CA GLY A 674 -31.60 25.23 10.12
C GLY A 674 -31.97 24.97 8.66
N SER A 675 -32.35 26.03 7.97
CA SER A 675 -32.49 26.05 6.52
C SER A 675 -31.21 26.55 5.89
N ILE A 676 -30.78 25.94 4.82
CA ILE A 676 -29.54 26.28 4.12
C ILE A 676 -29.77 27.50 3.21
N ALA A 677 -28.84 28.42 3.22
CA ALA A 677 -28.91 29.65 2.41
C ALA A 677 -28.95 29.36 0.91
N LYS A 678 -29.79 30.08 0.17
CA LYS A 678 -29.93 29.92 -1.29
C LYS A 678 -28.60 30.15 -2.05
N SER A 679 -27.72 31.01 -1.52
CA SER A 679 -26.38 31.22 -2.05
C SER A 679 -25.54 29.96 -2.05
N THR A 680 -25.58 29.19 -0.97
CA THR A 680 -24.90 27.90 -0.82
C THR A 680 -25.54 26.81 -1.71
N LEU A 681 -26.87 26.69 -1.70
CA LEU A 681 -27.60 25.73 -2.55
C LEU A 681 -27.32 25.93 -4.05
N LYS A 682 -27.21 27.18 -4.49
CA LYS A 682 -26.87 27.53 -5.88
C LYS A 682 -25.51 27.00 -6.32
N LYS A 683 -24.53 26.89 -5.42
CA LYS A 683 -23.20 26.33 -5.74
C LYS A 683 -23.25 24.84 -6.10
N PHE A 684 -24.27 24.14 -5.62
CA PHE A 684 -24.54 22.73 -5.90
C PHE A 684 -25.65 22.54 -6.92
N ASP A 685 -26.14 23.61 -7.55
CA ASP A 685 -27.28 23.59 -8.48
C ASP A 685 -28.57 23.01 -7.88
N ILE A 686 -28.77 23.20 -6.58
CA ILE A 686 -29.96 22.72 -5.85
C ILE A 686 -31.04 23.81 -5.90
N LYS A 687 -32.23 23.45 -6.37
CA LYS A 687 -33.37 24.37 -6.57
C LYS A 687 -34.31 24.40 -5.40
N ASN A 688 -34.48 23.27 -4.71
CA ASN A 688 -35.39 23.10 -3.60
C ASN A 688 -34.77 23.60 -2.29
N ASP A 689 -35.60 24.00 -1.34
CA ASP A 689 -35.15 24.31 0.01
C ASP A 689 -34.61 23.03 0.68
N VAL A 690 -33.51 23.21 1.42
CA VAL A 690 -32.86 22.13 2.16
C VAL A 690 -32.85 22.52 3.65
N PHE A 691 -33.31 21.61 4.47
CA PHE A 691 -33.24 21.70 5.93
C PHE A 691 -32.19 20.70 6.43
N TYR A 692 -31.27 21.19 7.26
CA TYR A 692 -30.12 20.41 7.70
C TYR A 692 -29.96 20.51 9.21
N ALA A 693 -29.66 19.38 9.85
CA ALA A 693 -29.32 19.30 11.25
C ALA A 693 -27.99 18.61 11.45
N GLU A 694 -27.19 19.13 12.35
CA GLU A 694 -25.94 18.52 12.83
C GLU A 694 -26.00 18.33 14.34
N ILE A 695 -25.76 17.11 14.81
CA ILE A 695 -25.86 16.69 16.20
C ILE A 695 -24.48 16.24 16.67
N ASN A 696 -24.02 16.75 17.82
CA ASN A 696 -22.77 16.35 18.47
C ASN A 696 -22.91 14.95 19.07
N TRP A 697 -22.56 13.94 18.27
CA TRP A 697 -22.77 12.55 18.64
C TRP A 697 -21.88 12.10 19.80
N ASP A 698 -20.64 12.59 19.87
CA ASP A 698 -19.74 12.28 20.99
C ASP A 698 -20.32 12.73 22.33
N TYR A 699 -20.89 13.93 22.36
CA TYR A 699 -21.50 14.47 23.57
C TYR A 699 -22.73 13.65 23.98
N LEU A 700 -23.60 13.30 23.03
CA LEU A 700 -24.81 12.51 23.34
C LEU A 700 -24.46 11.12 23.84
N LEU A 701 -23.48 10.45 23.25
CA LEU A 701 -23.00 9.15 23.73
C LEU A 701 -22.45 9.23 25.16
N GLU A 702 -21.67 10.26 25.46
CA GLU A 702 -21.14 10.46 26.83
C GLU A 702 -22.25 10.68 27.84
N LYS A 703 -23.24 11.49 27.53
CA LYS A 703 -24.34 11.80 28.46
C LYS A 703 -25.35 10.68 28.58
N SER A 704 -25.65 9.96 27.49
CA SER A 704 -26.63 8.86 27.50
C SER A 704 -26.25 7.69 28.40
N GLN A 705 -24.96 7.50 28.72
CA GLN A 705 -24.53 6.47 29.68
C GLN A 705 -25.08 6.71 31.12
N PHE A 706 -25.48 7.95 31.44
CA PHE A 706 -26.06 8.30 32.72
C PHE A 706 -27.59 8.41 32.68
N ALA A 707 -28.20 8.27 31.50
CA ALA A 707 -29.65 8.32 31.34
C ALA A 707 -30.29 7.07 31.95
N LYS A 708 -31.20 7.28 32.91
CA LYS A 708 -31.95 6.20 33.50
C LYS A 708 -33.38 6.22 32.99
N THR A 709 -33.81 5.08 32.42
CA THR A 709 -35.21 4.90 32.09
C THR A 709 -36.04 4.80 33.39
N SER A 710 -37.01 5.68 33.57
CA SER A 710 -37.92 5.61 34.71
C SER A 710 -39.32 5.33 34.22
N PHE A 711 -40.00 4.42 34.88
CA PHE A 711 -41.40 4.17 34.62
C PHE A 711 -42.23 5.19 35.39
N VAL A 712 -43.20 5.82 34.70
CA VAL A 712 -44.19 6.70 35.32
C VAL A 712 -45.59 6.11 34.98
N GLU A 713 -46.38 5.88 36.03
CA GLU A 713 -47.75 5.41 35.82
C GLU A 713 -48.56 6.42 35.03
N LEU A 714 -49.41 5.93 34.13
CA LEU A 714 -50.34 6.78 33.39
C LEU A 714 -51.32 7.42 34.39
N PRO A 715 -51.56 8.73 34.29
CA PRO A 715 -52.45 9.42 35.18
C PRO A 715 -53.90 8.85 35.09
N LYS A 716 -54.50 8.55 36.22
CA LYS A 716 -55.89 8.00 36.30
C LYS A 716 -56.97 9.06 36.21
N PHE A 717 -56.59 10.33 36.32
CA PHE A 717 -57.56 11.43 36.36
C PHE A 717 -57.57 12.22 35.05
N PRO A 718 -58.70 12.79 34.63
CA PRO A 718 -58.81 13.51 33.37
C PRO A 718 -57.96 14.80 33.38
N SER A 719 -57.41 15.12 32.19
CA SER A 719 -56.76 16.42 31.93
C SER A 719 -57.81 17.49 31.69
N VAL A 720 -57.41 18.73 31.94
CA VAL A 720 -58.23 19.93 31.66
C VAL A 720 -57.47 20.84 30.70
N SER A 721 -58.12 21.18 29.59
CA SER A 721 -57.57 22.09 28.57
C SER A 721 -58.10 23.50 28.77
N ARG A 722 -57.25 24.52 28.60
CA ARG A 722 -57.61 25.97 28.64
C ARG A 722 -56.85 26.71 27.54
N ASP A 723 -57.60 27.54 26.81
CA ASP A 723 -57.02 28.41 25.80
C ASP A 723 -56.81 29.81 26.33
N LEU A 724 -55.76 30.43 25.87
CA LEU A 724 -55.42 31.82 26.17
C LEU A 724 -54.96 32.55 24.92
N ALA A 725 -55.69 33.61 24.54
CA ALA A 725 -55.27 34.48 23.47
C ALA A 725 -54.60 35.72 24.02
N MET A 726 -53.39 36.03 23.55
CA MET A 726 -52.62 37.15 24.01
C MET A 726 -51.98 37.91 22.87
N VAL A 727 -51.91 39.24 22.98
CA VAL A 727 -51.21 40.11 22.04
C VAL A 727 -49.86 40.46 22.65
N LEU A 728 -48.79 40.25 21.88
CA LEU A 728 -47.44 40.38 22.29
C LEU A 728 -46.62 41.22 21.29
N ASN A 729 -45.50 41.78 21.72
CA ASN A 729 -44.52 42.36 20.80
C ASN A 729 -43.96 41.27 19.88
N GLU A 730 -43.70 41.65 18.65
CA GLU A 730 -43.29 40.68 17.60
C GLU A 730 -42.00 39.94 17.95
N GLU A 731 -41.08 40.56 18.72
CA GLU A 731 -39.79 40.02 19.16
C GLU A 731 -39.93 38.91 20.23
N ILE A 732 -41.04 38.79 20.93
CA ILE A 732 -41.22 37.81 22.01
C ILE A 732 -41.43 36.42 21.41
N ASN A 733 -40.50 35.54 21.68
CA ASN A 733 -40.52 34.14 21.21
C ASN A 733 -41.47 33.28 22.06
N PHE A 734 -42.02 32.21 21.46
CA PHE A 734 -42.86 31.23 22.16
C PHE A 734 -42.15 30.54 23.31
N ASP A 735 -40.84 30.33 23.23
CA ASP A 735 -40.01 29.80 24.31
C ASP A 735 -40.12 30.57 25.62
N SER A 736 -40.26 31.92 25.57
CA SER A 736 -40.49 32.73 26.76
C SER A 736 -41.82 32.45 27.42
N ILE A 737 -42.87 32.19 26.63
CA ILE A 737 -44.20 31.80 27.12
C ILE A 737 -44.14 30.40 27.74
N GLU A 738 -43.46 29.45 27.04
CA GLU A 738 -43.27 28.08 27.51
C GLU A 738 -42.53 28.02 28.83
N LYS A 739 -41.45 28.78 29.00
CA LYS A 739 -40.67 28.88 30.25
C LYS A 739 -41.49 29.39 31.42
N ILE A 740 -42.27 30.45 31.22
CA ILE A 740 -43.17 30.97 32.26
C ILE A 740 -44.25 29.95 32.61
N ALA A 741 -44.85 29.30 31.60
CA ALA A 741 -45.87 28.29 31.81
C ALA A 741 -45.37 27.13 32.66
N ILE A 742 -44.20 26.58 32.32
CA ILE A 742 -43.55 25.46 33.05
C ILE A 742 -43.26 25.91 34.51
N THR A 743 -42.67 27.08 34.69
CA THR A 743 -42.27 27.57 36.00
C THR A 743 -43.47 27.78 36.89
N GLU A 744 -44.50 28.46 36.40
CA GLU A 744 -45.65 28.81 37.19
C GLU A 744 -46.64 27.66 37.43
N SER A 745 -46.77 26.76 36.45
CA SER A 745 -47.68 25.58 36.56
C SER A 745 -47.03 24.38 37.23
N LYS A 746 -45.69 24.40 37.38
CA LYS A 746 -44.91 23.32 38.01
C LYS A 746 -45.23 21.96 37.30
N LYS A 747 -45.49 20.92 38.11
CA LYS A 747 -45.73 19.57 37.63
C LYS A 747 -47.18 19.35 37.10
N LEU A 748 -48.02 20.36 37.10
CA LEU A 748 -49.41 20.24 36.65
C LEU A 748 -49.57 20.46 35.15
N LEU A 749 -48.66 21.19 34.49
CA LEU A 749 -48.68 21.39 33.06
C LEU A 749 -48.16 20.13 32.36
N GLN A 750 -49.00 19.51 31.55
CA GLN A 750 -48.64 18.34 30.75
C GLN A 750 -48.21 18.76 29.34
N GLU A 751 -48.93 19.72 28.75
CA GLU A 751 -48.66 20.15 27.38
C GLU A 751 -48.99 21.64 27.25
N ILE A 752 -48.21 22.33 26.43
CA ILE A 752 -48.46 23.68 25.95
C ILE A 752 -48.31 23.70 24.43
N SER A 753 -49.28 24.19 23.70
CA SER A 753 -49.23 24.27 22.27
C SER A 753 -49.70 25.62 21.73
N LEU A 754 -49.03 26.14 20.74
CA LEU A 754 -49.44 27.32 19.97
C LEU A 754 -50.31 26.83 18.80
N PHE A 755 -51.62 27.07 18.86
CA PHE A 755 -52.51 26.58 17.82
C PHE A 755 -52.94 27.65 16.79
N ASP A 756 -52.76 28.96 17.13
CA ASP A 756 -52.97 30.04 16.15
C ASP A 756 -51.97 31.19 16.35
N LEU A 757 -51.48 31.72 15.25
CA LEU A 757 -50.63 32.88 15.16
C LEU A 757 -51.18 33.87 14.17
N TYR A 758 -51.66 35.00 14.64
CA TYR A 758 -52.18 36.03 13.76
C TYR A 758 -51.26 37.27 13.74
N LYS A 759 -50.88 37.68 12.52
CA LYS A 759 -50.20 38.94 12.21
C LYS A 759 -51.00 39.60 11.10
N GLY A 760 -51.59 40.76 11.32
CA GLY A 760 -52.36 41.47 10.30
C GLY A 760 -53.00 42.76 10.81
N ASP A 761 -53.78 43.38 9.94
CA ASP A 761 -54.30 44.75 10.07
C ASP A 761 -55.23 45.01 11.32
N LYS A 762 -55.66 43.95 11.99
CA LYS A 762 -56.46 44.03 13.22
C LYS A 762 -55.63 44.11 14.49
N ILE A 763 -54.32 44.16 14.38
CA ILE A 763 -53.36 44.25 15.49
C ILE A 763 -52.40 45.38 15.20
N GLU A 764 -51.99 46.07 16.24
CA GLU A 764 -51.01 47.14 16.20
C GLU A 764 -49.71 46.74 15.50
N LYS A 765 -49.14 47.59 14.65
CA LYS A 765 -47.84 47.34 14.01
C LYS A 765 -46.78 47.01 15.02
N GLY A 766 -45.99 45.95 14.79
CA GLY A 766 -44.97 45.47 15.68
C GLY A 766 -45.49 44.54 16.78
N LYS A 767 -46.77 44.13 16.68
CA LYS A 767 -47.37 43.15 17.58
C LYS A 767 -47.88 41.92 16.82
N LYS A 768 -48.01 40.80 17.53
CA LYS A 768 -48.62 39.55 17.05
C LYS A 768 -49.57 39.00 18.11
N SER A 769 -50.56 38.21 17.69
CA SER A 769 -51.44 37.51 18.61
C SER A 769 -51.08 36.03 18.59
N TYR A 770 -50.91 35.46 19.77
CA TYR A 770 -50.77 34.05 20.00
C TYR A 770 -52.04 33.50 20.62
N ALA A 771 -52.56 32.38 20.12
CA ALA A 771 -53.56 31.58 20.80
C ALA A 771 -52.91 30.29 21.28
N VAL A 772 -52.80 30.15 22.60
CA VAL A 772 -52.02 29.08 23.26
C VAL A 772 -52.99 28.19 24.03
N ASN A 773 -52.86 26.89 23.82
CA ASN A 773 -53.59 25.90 24.61
C ASN A 773 -52.69 25.33 25.70
N PHE A 774 -53.24 25.18 26.90
CA PHE A 774 -52.57 24.63 28.09
C PHE A 774 -53.34 23.39 28.53
N VAL A 775 -52.70 22.26 28.68
CA VAL A 775 -53.26 21.03 29.19
C VAL A 775 -52.68 20.76 30.59
N PHE A 776 -53.60 20.79 31.57
CA PHE A 776 -53.24 20.57 32.98
C PHE A 776 -53.74 19.19 33.43
N GLN A 777 -52.96 18.49 34.24
CA GLN A 777 -53.33 17.21 34.85
C GLN A 777 -52.66 17.03 36.20
N HIS A 778 -53.36 16.42 37.13
CA HIS A 778 -52.78 16.05 38.43
C HIS A 778 -52.71 14.52 38.52
N PRO A 779 -51.57 13.94 39.02
CA PRO A 779 -51.43 12.48 39.06
C PRO A 779 -52.37 11.77 40.02
N GLU A 780 -52.84 12.43 41.08
CA GLU A 780 -53.55 11.80 42.20
C GLU A 780 -54.99 12.25 42.41
N LYS A 781 -55.45 13.30 41.65
CA LYS A 781 -56.84 13.83 41.81
C LYS A 781 -57.31 14.54 40.54
N THR A 782 -58.62 14.70 40.39
CA THR A 782 -59.21 15.58 39.38
C THR A 782 -59.02 17.05 39.81
N LEU A 783 -58.54 17.88 38.87
CA LEU A 783 -58.42 19.32 39.09
C LEU A 783 -59.79 20.01 39.07
N THR A 784 -60.04 20.86 40.02
CA THR A 784 -61.25 21.64 40.06
C THR A 784 -61.13 22.94 39.25
N ASP A 785 -62.26 23.50 38.77
CA ASP A 785 -62.22 24.76 38.01
C ASP A 785 -61.56 25.90 38.80
N ILE A 786 -61.76 25.98 40.13
CA ILE A 786 -61.14 26.96 40.99
C ILE A 786 -59.59 26.84 40.99
N GLU A 787 -59.07 25.60 41.00
CA GLU A 787 -57.64 25.40 40.95
C GLU A 787 -57.05 25.79 39.61
N ILE A 788 -57.76 25.48 38.52
CA ILE A 788 -57.37 25.84 37.14
C ILE A 788 -57.41 27.35 36.94
N GLU A 789 -58.49 28.02 37.37
CA GLU A 789 -58.60 29.49 37.30
C GLU A 789 -57.50 30.17 38.05
N LYS A 790 -57.11 29.66 39.22
CA LYS A 790 -55.97 30.18 39.97
C LYS A 790 -54.67 30.09 39.23
N ILE A 791 -54.40 28.98 38.54
CA ILE A 791 -53.21 28.81 37.72
C ILE A 791 -53.26 29.75 36.51
N MET A 792 -54.38 29.79 35.81
CA MET A 792 -54.55 30.66 34.61
C MET A 792 -54.41 32.15 34.99
N ASN A 793 -55.00 32.61 36.09
CA ASN A 793 -54.85 33.97 36.55
C ASN A 793 -53.39 34.33 36.90
N ARG A 794 -52.67 33.40 37.50
CA ARG A 794 -51.25 33.58 37.77
C ARG A 794 -50.42 33.64 36.50
N LEU A 795 -50.70 32.78 35.50
CA LEU A 795 -50.05 32.80 34.20
C LEU A 795 -50.36 34.12 33.46
N MET A 796 -51.64 34.56 33.41
CA MET A 796 -52.01 35.82 32.79
C MET A 796 -51.28 37.02 33.41
N SER A 797 -51.26 37.12 34.76
CA SER A 797 -50.53 38.18 35.44
C SER A 797 -49.02 38.16 35.13
N LYS A 798 -48.40 36.97 35.02
CA LYS A 798 -47.01 36.84 34.67
C LYS A 798 -46.73 37.21 33.21
N TYR A 799 -47.58 36.84 32.29
CA TYR A 799 -47.43 37.24 30.90
C TYR A 799 -47.60 38.74 30.71
N GLU A 800 -48.54 39.36 31.47
CA GLU A 800 -48.72 40.82 31.47
C GLU A 800 -47.48 41.54 32.06
N SER A 801 -46.96 41.06 33.23
CA SER A 801 -45.86 41.75 33.93
C SER A 801 -44.52 41.55 33.21
N ASP A 802 -44.20 40.34 32.82
CA ASP A 802 -42.84 39.97 32.36
C ASP A 802 -42.69 40.13 30.84
N LEU A 803 -43.76 39.96 30.06
CA LEU A 803 -43.73 40.03 28.61
C LEU A 803 -44.51 41.21 28.03
N GLY A 804 -45.20 42.00 28.86
CA GLY A 804 -46.06 43.08 28.38
C GLY A 804 -47.24 42.57 27.51
N ALA A 805 -47.70 41.35 27.77
CA ALA A 805 -48.80 40.75 27.03
C ALA A 805 -50.12 41.49 27.30
N VAL A 806 -50.95 41.65 26.28
CA VAL A 806 -52.33 42.11 26.44
C VAL A 806 -53.24 40.90 26.25
N ILE A 807 -53.88 40.47 27.35
CA ILE A 807 -54.76 39.31 27.33
C ILE A 807 -56.11 39.69 26.66
N ARG A 808 -56.52 38.95 25.64
CA ARG A 808 -57.84 39.11 25.04
C ARG A 808 -58.84 38.37 25.92
N LYS A 809 -59.67 39.16 26.61
CA LYS A 809 -60.86 38.64 27.30
C LYS A 809 -61.98 38.44 26.23
N ASN A 810 -62.48 37.23 26.09
CA ASN A 810 -63.67 36.93 25.28
C ASN A 810 -64.88 37.59 25.92
#